data_e3b2932ea00b9f178ff4753465d09547
#
_entry.id   e3b2932ea00b9f178ff4753465d09547
#
_cell.length_a   1.000
_cell.length_b   1.000
_cell.length_c   1.000
_cell.angle_alpha   90.00
_cell.angle_beta   90.00
_cell.angle_gamma   90.00
#
_symmetry.space_group_name_H-M   'P 1'
#
loop_
_entity.id
_entity.type
_entity.pdbx_description
1 polymer ?
#
loop_
_entity_poly.entity_id
_entity_poly.type
_entity_poly.pdbx_seq_one_letter_code
_entity_poly.pdbx_strand_id
1 'polypeptide(L)'
;MALFILWCLVAPPVSSTAHPSAHELYDALNALRLDPASTYQLVTANRIELRRGDVEIYFEEGKLAFLAPIDGRITGFVFSGRGHALAFPRDVVEKQQMAHFLGAPVLDQVFLSAYVRFTDDAADDLLRQFHSANLSPQLDTDFASLSDPFVAHLNASQSLRVLEDYLSQNPKPYFYAAIEGVDTGAFDLLFDLQRKEQVLLGQPRKSGNSVYYDVWASYSVPGSVPPPVVFHALDYTMETTVLPDNSLDATAAVHVRAEHSGERLLTFQLSRALHAESVTDERGNPLAYFQNEGMNLQERSVRGNDYLHVVLPQPAQQAQEFTIHFHYRGNVIEDAGNGVIFVGARESWYPHFGDQADFASYDLTMRWPRRLKLVATGAKIDEQIAGDFRVGHWRSDKPLSIAGFNLGEYASNSITTESRIIDVYANRQLEQALSNRLGSPSPDPLPSIDTPLRLPGGRSREAMPPPPPSPADALKQLAKDIDSSIRFYEHFSGPFPFHTLSVSQIPGTFGQGWPGLLYISTYSFLSSEAQNRAGLSASRQEAFTDIVPYHEVAHQWWGNVVGWSNYRDQWIDEAIANYLALLFADSRKPSAHELRVWLERYRKQLQEKVPGSDRPAGEIGALPLGNRLNSSKSPFGFEEVIYSKGSWVIHMLREMLRQPGAKDPDARFVALLRTISTKYAYRAFSTDDLQHEVEAAMTPAMDLEGGRSMEWFFEQWVRGTGIPHYRVEFSTSHTDKGEVVHGKLFQTGVPRSFITSVPIYANNASGHNVFLGAVVAASPETSFHFVTQLPPHKLVVDPQMTLLCTTE
;
A
#
# COMPACT_ATOMS: atom_id res chain seq x y z
N MET A 1 -26.44 44.75 75.99
CA MET A 1 -26.88 43.53 75.20
C MET A 1 -27.04 43.96 73.77
N ALA A 2 -25.99 43.80 72.95
CA ALA A 2 -25.96 44.19 71.54
C ALA A 2 -26.04 42.92 70.67
N LEU A 3 -27.09 42.83 69.87
CA LEU A 3 -27.36 41.72 68.96
C LEU A 3 -26.53 41.98 67.68
N PHE A 4 -25.52 41.12 67.41
CA PHE A 4 -24.83 41.10 66.13
C PHE A 4 -25.65 40.16 65.17
N ILE A 5 -26.21 40.74 64.14
CA ILE A 5 -26.79 40.01 62.98
C ILE A 5 -25.65 39.71 61.99
N LEU A 6 -25.34 38.40 61.88
CA LEU A 6 -24.36 37.90 60.89
C LEU A 6 -25.07 37.74 59.52
N TRP A 7 -24.77 38.61 58.57
CA TRP A 7 -25.20 38.49 57.20
C TRP A 7 -24.30 37.48 56.50
N CYS A 8 -24.81 36.26 56.27
CA CYS A 8 -24.16 35.32 55.34
C CYS A 8 -24.36 35.81 53.90
N LEU A 9 -23.31 36.32 53.28
CA LEU A 9 -23.22 36.50 51.84
C LEU A 9 -23.17 35.14 51.19
N VAL A 10 -24.31 34.69 50.65
CA VAL A 10 -24.35 33.54 49.71
C VAL A 10 -23.80 34.06 48.40
N ALA A 11 -22.58 33.64 48.04
CA ALA A 11 -22.03 33.87 46.70
C ALA A 11 -22.95 33.13 45.69
N PRO A 12 -23.31 33.74 44.54
CA PRO A 12 -24.08 33.05 43.53
C PRO A 12 -23.29 31.85 43.03
N PRO A 13 -23.97 30.74 42.73
CA PRO A 13 -23.29 29.57 42.17
C PRO A 13 -22.59 30.00 40.85
N VAL A 14 -21.27 29.79 40.78
CA VAL A 14 -20.53 29.85 39.53
C VAL A 14 -21.20 28.82 38.61
N SER A 15 -21.93 29.27 37.63
CA SER A 15 -22.43 28.41 36.57
C SER A 15 -21.18 27.80 35.92
N SER A 16 -20.90 26.55 36.20
CA SER A 16 -19.97 25.77 35.41
C SER A 16 -20.59 25.74 34.01
N THR A 17 -20.06 26.51 33.10
CA THR A 17 -20.35 26.33 31.68
C THR A 17 -19.90 24.90 31.38
N ALA A 18 -20.86 23.99 31.23
CA ALA A 18 -20.56 22.64 30.82
C ALA A 18 -19.85 22.71 29.46
N HIS A 19 -18.67 22.10 29.34
CA HIS A 19 -18.00 22.01 28.05
C HIS A 19 -18.95 21.32 27.05
N PRO A 20 -18.97 21.75 25.77
CA PRO A 20 -19.82 21.14 24.76
C PRO A 20 -19.48 19.66 24.60
N SER A 21 -20.49 18.86 24.31
CA SER A 21 -20.33 17.44 24.01
C SER A 21 -19.55 17.23 22.70
N ALA A 22 -19.00 16.03 22.48
CA ALA A 22 -18.29 15.70 21.26
C ALA A 22 -19.16 15.90 20.00
N HIS A 23 -20.47 15.62 20.07
CA HIS A 23 -21.40 15.85 18.96
C HIS A 23 -21.63 17.35 18.72
N GLU A 24 -21.83 18.13 19.73
CA GLU A 24 -22.00 19.59 19.59
C GLU A 24 -20.74 20.25 19.00
N LEU A 25 -19.54 19.80 19.44
CA LEU A 25 -18.27 20.28 18.84
C LEU A 25 -18.16 19.87 17.38
N TYR A 26 -18.47 18.62 17.05
CA TYR A 26 -18.40 18.11 15.70
C TYR A 26 -19.37 18.84 14.76
N ASP A 27 -20.61 19.03 15.20
CA ASP A 27 -21.64 19.75 14.44
C ASP A 27 -21.20 21.21 14.19
N ALA A 28 -20.66 21.86 15.23
CA ALA A 28 -20.14 23.23 15.11
C ALA A 28 -18.96 23.30 14.13
N LEU A 29 -18.03 22.33 14.18
CA LEU A 29 -16.88 22.27 13.27
C LEU A 29 -17.30 22.02 11.81
N ASN A 30 -18.34 21.21 11.58
CA ASN A 30 -18.89 20.96 10.24
C ASN A 30 -19.73 22.12 9.72
N ALA A 31 -20.38 22.88 10.58
CA ALA A 31 -21.19 24.05 10.25
C ALA A 31 -20.36 25.31 10.03
N LEU A 32 -19.04 25.28 10.30
CA LEU A 32 -18.16 26.43 10.20
C LEU A 32 -18.18 27.04 8.79
N ARG A 33 -18.63 28.31 8.72
CA ARG A 33 -18.70 29.12 7.51
C ARG A 33 -18.21 30.52 7.82
N LEU A 34 -17.82 31.25 6.79
CA LEU A 34 -17.71 32.69 6.89
C LEU A 34 -19.12 33.27 6.87
N ASP A 35 -19.64 33.63 8.04
CA ASP A 35 -20.94 34.26 8.15
C ASP A 35 -20.76 35.79 8.18
N PRO A 36 -21.35 36.53 7.21
CA PRO A 36 -21.35 37.99 7.23
C PRO A 36 -21.95 38.61 8.50
N ALA A 37 -22.86 37.88 9.19
CA ALA A 37 -23.48 38.30 10.40
C ALA A 37 -22.63 38.04 11.66
N SER A 38 -21.72 37.06 11.61
CA SER A 38 -20.75 36.84 12.67
C SER A 38 -19.60 37.82 12.51
N THR A 39 -19.44 38.71 13.46
CA THR A 39 -18.40 39.75 13.54
C THR A 39 -17.02 39.17 13.62
N TYR A 40 -16.53 38.51 12.51
CA TYR A 40 -15.17 37.99 12.49
C TYR A 40 -14.22 38.94 11.72
N GLN A 41 -13.06 39.09 12.34
CA GLN A 41 -11.98 39.95 12.02
C GLN A 41 -11.53 39.75 10.55
N LEU A 42 -11.95 40.66 9.68
CA LEU A 42 -11.37 40.83 8.36
C LEU A 42 -10.11 41.67 8.49
N VAL A 43 -8.99 41.17 8.06
CA VAL A 43 -7.68 41.82 8.16
C VAL A 43 -7.10 41.97 6.76
N THR A 44 -6.48 43.14 6.49
CA THR A 44 -5.68 43.29 5.28
C THR A 44 -4.31 42.68 5.49
N ALA A 45 -4.01 41.64 4.72
CA ALA A 45 -2.71 40.97 4.70
C ALA A 45 -1.74 41.80 3.84
N ASN A 46 -0.55 42.05 4.38
CA ASN A 46 0.55 42.68 3.66
C ASN A 46 1.87 42.07 4.16
N ARG A 47 2.44 41.17 3.38
CA ARG A 47 3.69 40.46 3.67
C ARG A 47 3.68 39.72 5.01
N ILE A 48 2.68 38.85 5.17
CA ILE A 48 2.52 38.01 6.35
C ILE A 48 3.04 36.63 6.06
N GLU A 49 3.70 36.01 7.01
CA GLU A 49 4.33 34.70 6.87
C GLU A 49 3.76 33.69 7.88
N LEU A 50 3.49 32.48 7.41
CA LEU A 50 3.30 31.29 8.23
C LEU A 50 4.33 30.24 7.85
N ARG A 51 4.98 29.67 8.87
CA ARG A 51 5.99 28.62 8.67
C ARG A 51 5.65 27.39 9.47
N ARG A 52 5.69 26.22 8.81
CA ARG A 52 5.46 24.91 9.43
C ARG A 52 6.49 23.89 8.91
N GLY A 53 7.50 23.60 9.73
CA GLY A 53 8.63 22.78 9.30
C GLY A 53 9.37 23.41 8.10
N ASP A 54 9.48 22.64 7.03
CA ASP A 54 10.12 23.06 5.77
C ASP A 54 9.12 23.68 4.76
N VAL A 55 7.92 24.07 5.24
CA VAL A 55 6.87 24.74 4.46
C VAL A 55 6.74 26.18 4.89
N GLU A 56 6.70 27.09 3.93
CA GLU A 56 6.54 28.53 4.13
C GLU A 56 5.37 29.02 3.26
N ILE A 57 4.46 29.79 3.87
CA ILE A 57 3.32 30.39 3.18
C ILE A 57 3.38 31.89 3.41
N TYR A 58 3.46 32.65 2.34
CA TYR A 58 3.46 34.09 2.35
C TYR A 58 2.11 34.63 1.84
N PHE A 59 1.46 35.49 2.60
CA PHE A 59 0.32 36.29 2.18
C PHE A 59 0.84 37.66 1.81
N GLU A 60 1.11 37.88 0.52
CA GLU A 60 1.81 39.07 0.04
C GLU A 60 0.93 40.30 0.08
N GLU A 61 -0.28 40.23 -0.51
CA GLU A 61 -1.27 41.30 -0.56
C GLU A 61 -2.67 40.71 -0.68
N GLY A 62 -3.60 41.12 0.16
CA GLY A 62 -4.97 40.64 0.12
C GLY A 62 -5.76 40.87 1.39
N LYS A 63 -6.84 40.10 1.51
CA LYS A 63 -7.72 40.08 2.68
C LYS A 63 -7.71 38.67 3.31
N LEU A 64 -7.69 38.62 4.65
CA LEU A 64 -7.78 37.40 5.42
C LEU A 64 -8.94 37.52 6.42
N ALA A 65 -9.84 36.56 6.44
CA ALA A 65 -10.95 36.50 7.40
C ALA A 65 -10.87 35.22 8.23
N PHE A 66 -10.83 35.39 9.55
CA PHE A 66 -10.89 34.26 10.47
C PHE A 66 -12.29 33.64 10.52
N LEU A 67 -12.36 32.33 10.66
CA LEU A 67 -13.59 31.58 10.94
C LEU A 67 -14.05 31.86 12.39
N ALA A 68 -15.35 31.71 12.65
CA ALA A 68 -15.92 31.86 13.96
C ALA A 68 -15.24 30.93 15.00
N PRO A 69 -14.90 31.40 16.23
CA PRO A 69 -14.35 30.54 17.25
C PRO A 69 -15.37 29.52 17.72
N ILE A 70 -14.87 28.31 17.97
CA ILE A 70 -15.65 27.25 18.62
C ILE A 70 -15.02 27.01 19.99
N ASP A 71 -15.81 27.02 21.04
CA ASP A 71 -15.34 26.92 22.44
C ASP A 71 -14.12 27.85 22.71
N GLY A 72 -14.18 29.08 22.18
CA GLY A 72 -13.15 30.12 22.34
C GLY A 72 -11.91 29.96 21.48
N ARG A 73 -11.79 28.96 20.61
CA ARG A 73 -10.64 28.70 19.74
C ARG A 73 -10.96 29.02 18.28
N ILE A 74 -10.11 29.80 17.63
CA ILE A 74 -10.13 30.01 16.17
C ILE A 74 -9.41 28.81 15.53
N THR A 75 -10.07 28.13 14.58
CA THR A 75 -9.56 26.90 13.96
C THR A 75 -9.41 27.02 12.45
N GLY A 76 -9.47 28.24 11.90
CA GLY A 76 -9.27 28.43 10.47
C GLY A 76 -9.48 29.87 10.01
N PHE A 77 -9.13 30.10 8.77
CA PHE A 77 -9.36 31.37 8.05
C PHE A 77 -9.49 31.12 6.55
N VAL A 78 -9.98 32.13 5.86
CA VAL A 78 -9.97 32.21 4.39
C VAL A 78 -9.13 33.42 3.98
N PHE A 79 -8.33 33.23 2.94
CA PHE A 79 -7.53 34.29 2.32
C PHE A 79 -7.94 34.47 0.86
N SER A 80 -8.03 35.75 0.43
CA SER A 80 -8.18 36.16 -0.98
C SER A 80 -7.20 37.25 -1.28
N GLY A 81 -6.34 37.04 -2.28
CA GLY A 81 -5.29 37.97 -2.68
C GLY A 81 -4.11 37.19 -3.26
N ARG A 82 -2.98 37.87 -3.43
CA ARG A 82 -1.74 37.23 -3.89
C ARG A 82 -0.98 36.66 -2.73
N GLY A 83 -0.61 35.40 -2.85
CA GLY A 83 0.26 34.71 -1.90
C GLY A 83 1.26 33.81 -2.61
N HIS A 84 2.18 33.21 -1.84
CA HIS A 84 3.26 32.37 -2.32
C HIS A 84 3.47 31.21 -1.35
N ALA A 85 3.47 29.98 -1.85
CA ALA A 85 3.70 28.77 -1.08
C ALA A 85 5.02 28.10 -1.50
N LEU A 86 5.86 27.82 -0.52
CA LEU A 86 7.16 27.18 -0.70
C LEU A 86 7.24 25.89 0.15
N ALA A 87 7.85 24.83 -0.40
CA ALA A 87 8.19 23.64 0.38
C ALA A 87 9.48 23.00 -0.14
N PHE A 88 10.34 22.55 0.78
CA PHE A 88 11.70 22.11 0.50
C PHE A 88 11.95 20.71 1.09
N PRO A 89 11.44 19.63 0.49
CA PRO A 89 11.70 18.29 1.00
C PRO A 89 13.20 17.99 0.95
N ARG A 90 13.73 17.34 1.98
CA ARG A 90 15.15 16.93 2.02
C ARG A 90 15.36 15.58 1.40
N ASP A 91 14.39 14.71 1.51
CA ASP A 91 14.41 13.35 0.99
C ASP A 91 14.56 13.33 -0.53
N VAL A 92 15.43 12.44 -1.05
CA VAL A 92 15.73 12.33 -2.48
C VAL A 92 14.54 11.81 -3.27
N VAL A 93 13.78 10.87 -2.72
CA VAL A 93 12.59 10.29 -3.36
C VAL A 93 11.53 11.36 -3.51
N GLU A 94 11.32 12.19 -2.47
CA GLU A 94 10.35 13.27 -2.49
C GLU A 94 10.73 14.39 -3.45
N LYS A 95 12.01 14.73 -3.54
CA LYS A 95 12.52 15.68 -4.57
C LYS A 95 12.28 15.18 -5.99
N GLN A 96 12.52 13.90 -6.25
CA GLN A 96 12.27 13.28 -7.54
C GLN A 96 10.77 13.28 -7.87
N GLN A 97 9.93 12.96 -6.89
CA GLN A 97 8.49 12.94 -7.05
C GLN A 97 7.92 14.34 -7.31
N MET A 98 8.37 15.36 -6.58
CA MET A 98 7.99 16.73 -6.86
C MET A 98 8.43 17.16 -8.27
N ALA A 99 9.66 16.86 -8.66
CA ALA A 99 10.14 17.15 -10.01
C ALA A 99 9.33 16.43 -11.10
N HIS A 100 8.82 15.22 -10.81
CA HIS A 100 7.92 14.50 -11.71
C HIS A 100 6.61 15.26 -11.94
N PHE A 101 5.99 15.82 -10.89
CA PHE A 101 4.71 16.53 -11.01
C PHE A 101 4.84 17.99 -11.37
N LEU A 102 5.79 18.71 -10.76
CA LEU A 102 5.92 20.16 -10.84
C LEU A 102 7.04 20.64 -11.77
N GLY A 103 7.89 19.74 -12.26
CA GLY A 103 9.07 20.09 -13.06
C GLY A 103 10.25 20.64 -12.24
N ALA A 104 10.10 20.76 -10.91
CA ALA A 104 11.12 21.25 -9.99
C ALA A 104 11.11 20.41 -8.68
N PRO A 105 12.28 20.21 -8.03
CA PRO A 105 12.39 19.39 -6.81
C PRO A 105 11.89 20.10 -5.54
N VAL A 106 11.21 21.23 -5.70
CA VAL A 106 10.66 22.08 -4.63
C VAL A 106 9.29 22.59 -5.04
N LEU A 107 8.42 22.89 -4.07
CA LEU A 107 7.23 23.68 -4.32
C LEU A 107 7.65 25.16 -4.33
N ASP A 108 7.25 25.85 -5.38
CA ASP A 108 7.40 27.30 -5.54
C ASP A 108 6.20 27.79 -6.35
N GLN A 109 5.11 28.16 -5.64
CA GLN A 109 3.83 28.42 -6.27
C GLN A 109 3.20 29.72 -5.78
N VAL A 110 2.85 30.60 -6.72
CA VAL A 110 1.99 31.75 -6.48
C VAL A 110 0.54 31.27 -6.41
N PHE A 111 -0.24 31.81 -5.48
CA PHE A 111 -1.67 31.50 -5.32
C PHE A 111 -2.52 32.76 -5.17
N LEU A 112 -3.84 32.60 -5.39
CA LEU A 112 -4.82 33.68 -5.35
C LEU A 112 -5.82 33.56 -4.22
N SER A 113 -6.02 32.38 -3.67
CA SER A 113 -6.88 32.14 -2.52
C SER A 113 -6.45 30.91 -1.75
N ALA A 114 -6.78 30.86 -0.48
CA ALA A 114 -6.57 29.70 0.38
C ALA A 114 -7.67 29.59 1.43
N TYR A 115 -8.10 28.35 1.69
CA TYR A 115 -8.90 27.97 2.85
C TYR A 115 -8.03 27.18 3.80
N VAL A 116 -7.93 27.64 5.06
CA VAL A 116 -7.00 27.07 6.04
C VAL A 116 -7.76 26.58 7.27
N ARG A 117 -7.38 25.39 7.74
CA ARG A 117 -7.85 24.84 9.03
C ARG A 117 -6.63 24.47 9.87
N PHE A 118 -6.72 24.68 11.19
CA PHE A 118 -5.60 24.41 12.09
C PHE A 118 -6.07 24.21 13.53
N THR A 119 -5.19 23.59 14.33
CA THR A 119 -5.32 23.48 15.80
C THR A 119 -4.04 23.98 16.50
N ASP A 120 -3.06 24.42 15.73
CA ASP A 120 -1.81 25.01 16.20
C ASP A 120 -1.97 26.51 16.54
N ASP A 121 -0.86 27.18 16.74
CA ASP A 121 -0.79 28.60 17.08
C ASP A 121 -0.92 29.57 15.87
N ALA A 122 -1.41 29.09 14.72
CA ALA A 122 -1.49 29.90 13.50
C ALA A 122 -2.29 31.20 13.68
N ALA A 123 -3.40 31.18 14.44
CA ALA A 123 -4.17 32.38 14.71
C ALA A 123 -3.36 33.42 15.50
N ASP A 124 -2.66 32.98 16.55
CA ASP A 124 -1.83 33.86 17.38
C ASP A 124 -0.62 34.39 16.62
N ASP A 125 0.00 33.56 15.76
CA ASP A 125 1.11 33.95 14.89
C ASP A 125 0.68 35.06 13.93
N LEU A 126 -0.48 34.90 13.29
CA LEU A 126 -1.04 35.86 12.38
C LEU A 126 -1.43 37.17 13.11
N LEU A 127 -2.16 37.06 14.22
CA LEU A 127 -2.60 38.19 15.01
C LEU A 127 -1.44 39.07 15.55
N ARG A 128 -0.29 38.42 15.85
CA ARG A 128 0.92 39.18 16.24
C ARG A 128 1.51 39.99 15.09
N GLN A 129 1.39 39.50 13.85
CA GLN A 129 1.91 40.17 12.66
C GLN A 129 0.96 41.30 12.18
N PHE A 130 -0.33 41.25 12.51
CA PHE A 130 -1.27 42.30 12.22
C PHE A 130 -1.12 43.45 13.21
N HIS A 131 -0.61 44.56 12.77
CA HIS A 131 -0.61 45.81 13.57
C HIS A 131 -2.07 46.26 13.72
N SER A 132 -2.45 46.63 14.93
CA SER A 132 -3.82 46.84 15.42
C SER A 132 -4.71 47.86 14.66
N ALA A 133 -4.31 48.33 13.50
CA ALA A 133 -4.98 49.40 12.76
C ALA A 133 -6.00 48.99 11.70
N ASN A 134 -6.11 47.68 11.36
CA ASN A 134 -6.83 47.23 10.15
C ASN A 134 -7.95 46.22 10.41
N LEU A 135 -8.55 46.21 11.58
CA LEU A 135 -9.69 45.33 11.85
C LEU A 135 -10.99 45.98 11.32
N SER A 136 -11.58 45.42 10.28
CA SER A 136 -12.92 45.83 9.81
C SER A 136 -13.96 44.80 10.29
N PRO A 137 -15.06 45.22 10.89
CA PRO A 137 -16.11 44.32 11.38
C PRO A 137 -17.08 43.83 10.29
N GLN A 138 -16.95 44.28 9.04
CA GLN A 138 -17.86 43.90 7.97
C GLN A 138 -17.16 43.04 6.92
N LEU A 139 -17.63 41.80 6.77
CA LEU A 139 -17.31 40.96 5.62
C LEU A 139 -18.05 41.48 4.38
N ASP A 140 -17.33 41.61 3.28
CA ASP A 140 -17.90 41.79 1.97
C ASP A 140 -18.65 40.50 1.58
N THR A 141 -19.86 40.62 1.01
CA THR A 141 -20.64 39.45 0.59
C THR A 141 -19.89 38.57 -0.43
N ASP A 142 -19.08 39.21 -1.28
CA ASP A 142 -18.26 38.51 -2.27
C ASP A 142 -17.16 37.69 -1.60
N PHE A 143 -16.64 38.15 -0.48
CA PHE A 143 -15.61 37.40 0.28
C PHE A 143 -16.17 36.21 1.01
N ALA A 144 -17.39 36.28 1.53
CA ALA A 144 -18.04 35.16 2.21
C ALA A 144 -18.25 33.96 1.26
N SER A 145 -18.56 34.23 -0.01
CA SER A 145 -18.76 33.20 -1.03
C SER A 145 -17.48 32.47 -1.43
N LEU A 146 -16.29 33.00 -1.16
CA LEU A 146 -15.01 32.37 -1.49
C LEU A 146 -14.74 31.10 -0.67
N SER A 147 -15.36 30.96 0.50
CA SER A 147 -15.21 29.74 1.31
C SER A 147 -16.03 28.56 0.78
N ASP A 148 -17.14 28.81 0.08
CA ASP A 148 -18.10 27.78 -0.33
C ASP A 148 -17.50 26.70 -1.24
N PRO A 149 -16.69 27.02 -2.27
CA PRO A 149 -16.04 25.99 -3.08
C PRO A 149 -15.10 25.09 -2.29
N PHE A 150 -14.35 25.65 -1.34
CA PHE A 150 -13.44 24.87 -0.50
C PHE A 150 -14.21 23.99 0.49
N VAL A 151 -15.25 24.54 1.10
CA VAL A 151 -16.09 23.80 2.06
C VAL A 151 -16.83 22.63 1.38
N ALA A 152 -17.26 22.81 0.14
CA ALA A 152 -17.91 21.75 -0.64
C ALA A 152 -16.97 20.57 -0.97
N HIS A 153 -15.66 20.82 -1.03
CA HIS A 153 -14.63 19.80 -1.29
C HIS A 153 -13.94 19.31 -0.01
N LEU A 154 -14.16 19.99 1.11
CA LEU A 154 -13.61 19.54 2.39
C LEU A 154 -14.36 18.34 2.88
N ASN A 155 -13.62 17.27 3.00
CA ASN A 155 -14.09 16.07 3.64
C ASN A 155 -14.31 16.34 5.14
N ALA A 156 -15.38 15.78 5.71
CA ALA A 156 -15.70 15.81 7.13
C ALA A 156 -14.56 15.34 8.04
N SER A 157 -13.60 14.59 7.50
CA SER A 157 -12.38 14.19 8.20
C SER A 157 -11.52 15.36 8.70
N GLN A 158 -11.56 16.54 8.06
CA GLN A 158 -10.88 17.74 8.58
C GLN A 158 -11.49 18.17 9.93
N SER A 159 -12.82 18.18 10.02
CA SER A 159 -13.52 18.49 11.27
C SER A 159 -13.23 17.44 12.34
N LEU A 160 -13.13 16.17 11.97
CA LEU A 160 -12.75 15.11 12.89
C LEU A 160 -11.33 15.25 13.40
N ARG A 161 -10.36 15.58 12.52
CA ARG A 161 -8.99 15.81 12.95
C ARG A 161 -8.86 16.99 13.93
N VAL A 162 -9.62 18.06 13.69
CA VAL A 162 -9.71 19.20 14.62
C VAL A 162 -10.39 18.77 15.93
N LEU A 163 -11.45 17.97 15.86
CA LEU A 163 -12.16 17.42 17.04
C LEU A 163 -11.22 16.56 17.91
N GLU A 164 -10.34 15.79 17.33
CA GLU A 164 -9.33 15.02 18.09
C GLU A 164 -8.57 15.90 19.06
N ASP A 165 -8.06 17.05 18.59
CA ASP A 165 -7.29 17.97 19.41
C ASP A 165 -8.14 18.70 20.46
N TYR A 166 -9.46 18.86 20.24
CA TYR A 166 -10.37 19.35 21.27
C TYR A 166 -10.61 18.33 22.39
N LEU A 167 -10.58 17.04 22.04
CA LEU A 167 -10.85 15.95 22.99
C LEU A 167 -9.60 15.38 23.65
N SER A 168 -8.42 15.61 23.06
CA SER A 168 -7.13 15.14 23.58
C SER A 168 -6.62 16.03 24.73
N GLN A 169 -5.99 15.41 25.74
CA GLN A 169 -5.20 16.13 26.74
C GLN A 169 -3.81 16.53 26.20
N ASN A 170 -3.38 15.94 25.09
CA ASN A 170 -2.09 16.17 24.45
C ASN A 170 -2.25 16.54 22.97
N PRO A 171 -2.95 17.65 22.65
CA PRO A 171 -3.24 18.01 21.27
C PRO A 171 -1.94 18.14 20.47
N LYS A 172 -2.00 17.70 19.22
CA LYS A 172 -0.86 17.75 18.29
C LYS A 172 -1.08 18.79 17.23
N PRO A 173 -0.11 19.68 16.97
CA PRO A 173 -0.23 20.67 15.93
C PRO A 173 -0.72 20.11 14.60
N TYR A 174 -1.78 20.70 14.08
CA TYR A 174 -2.39 20.38 12.79
C TYR A 174 -2.59 21.68 12.01
N PHE A 175 -2.23 21.64 10.75
CA PHE A 175 -2.43 22.72 9.80
C PHE A 175 -2.75 22.14 8.42
N TYR A 176 -3.82 22.60 7.81
CA TYR A 176 -4.24 22.21 6.47
C TYR A 176 -4.59 23.46 5.67
N ALA A 177 -4.12 23.54 4.44
CA ALA A 177 -4.48 24.58 3.50
C ALA A 177 -4.90 23.98 2.15
N ALA A 178 -6.13 24.28 1.72
CA ALA A 178 -6.55 24.14 0.33
C ALA A 178 -6.21 25.44 -0.39
N ILE A 179 -5.38 25.36 -1.40
CA ILE A 179 -4.76 26.51 -2.07
C ILE A 179 -5.13 26.52 -3.56
N GLU A 180 -5.55 27.68 -4.08
CA GLU A 180 -5.77 27.86 -5.51
C GLU A 180 -4.51 28.47 -6.16
N GLY A 181 -3.65 27.60 -6.68
CA GLY A 181 -2.40 27.99 -7.34
C GLY A 181 -2.63 28.54 -8.75
N VAL A 182 -1.82 29.52 -9.17
CA VAL A 182 -1.91 30.15 -10.50
C VAL A 182 -1.55 29.15 -11.60
N ASP A 183 -0.48 28.39 -11.43
CA ASP A 183 0.03 27.48 -12.47
C ASP A 183 -0.44 26.02 -12.27
N THR A 184 -0.63 25.62 -11.03
CA THR A 184 -0.96 24.24 -10.68
C THR A 184 -2.46 23.96 -10.54
N GLY A 185 -3.30 25.03 -10.40
CA GLY A 185 -4.69 24.92 -9.96
C GLY A 185 -4.77 24.54 -8.48
N ALA A 186 -5.93 24.03 -8.06
CA ALA A 186 -6.17 23.68 -6.66
C ALA A 186 -5.26 22.55 -6.17
N PHE A 187 -4.62 22.74 -5.03
CA PHE A 187 -3.79 21.75 -4.36
C PHE A 187 -3.92 21.84 -2.84
N ASP A 188 -3.56 20.74 -2.17
CA ASP A 188 -3.60 20.63 -0.71
C ASP A 188 -2.18 20.68 -0.14
N LEU A 189 -2.05 21.38 0.99
CA LEU A 189 -0.89 21.40 1.85
C LEU A 189 -1.33 20.98 3.25
N LEU A 190 -0.73 19.92 3.78
CA LEU A 190 -1.01 19.39 5.10
C LEU A 190 0.27 19.33 5.93
N PHE A 191 0.18 19.82 7.18
CA PHE A 191 1.17 19.58 8.23
C PHE A 191 0.44 19.02 9.45
N ASP A 192 0.77 17.80 9.85
CA ASP A 192 0.06 17.11 10.93
C ASP A 192 1.04 16.24 11.75
N LEU A 193 1.28 16.63 13.00
CA LEU A 193 2.18 15.91 13.90
C LEU A 193 1.63 14.57 14.42
N GLN A 194 0.39 14.23 14.11
CA GLN A 194 -0.14 12.87 14.36
C GLN A 194 0.24 11.87 13.26
N ARG A 195 0.78 12.32 12.14
CA ARG A 195 1.17 11.45 11.03
C ARG A 195 2.63 11.02 11.14
N LYS A 196 2.95 9.83 10.66
CA LYS A 196 4.36 9.39 10.51
C LYS A 196 5.13 10.32 9.57
N GLU A 197 4.46 10.75 8.47
CA GLU A 197 4.94 11.79 7.54
C GLU A 197 4.13 13.05 7.78
N GLN A 198 4.72 14.03 8.42
CA GLN A 198 4.02 15.21 8.92
C GLN A 198 3.61 16.17 7.81
N VAL A 199 4.37 16.25 6.72
CA VAL A 199 4.09 17.12 5.57
C VAL A 199 3.52 16.29 4.43
N LEU A 200 2.44 16.76 3.81
CA LEU A 200 1.89 16.21 2.59
C LEU A 200 1.48 17.34 1.64
N LEU A 201 1.88 17.21 0.38
CA LEU A 201 1.53 18.09 -0.73
C LEU A 201 0.94 17.25 -1.85
N GLY A 202 -0.17 17.70 -2.41
CA GLY A 202 -0.79 16.96 -3.50
C GLY A 202 -2.05 17.59 -4.03
N GLN A 203 -2.66 16.97 -5.01
CA GLN A 203 -3.90 17.45 -5.60
C GLN A 203 -4.75 16.32 -6.17
N PRO A 204 -6.08 16.44 -6.18
CA PRO A 204 -6.96 15.57 -6.93
C PRO A 204 -6.83 15.84 -8.43
N ARG A 205 -6.68 14.79 -9.23
CA ARG A 205 -6.63 14.87 -10.70
C ARG A 205 -7.52 13.81 -11.35
N LYS A 206 -8.26 14.23 -12.36
CA LYS A 206 -9.05 13.31 -13.19
C LYS A 206 -8.20 12.86 -14.38
N SER A 207 -8.13 11.54 -14.60
CA SER A 207 -7.50 10.94 -15.77
C SER A 207 -8.46 9.87 -16.35
N GLY A 208 -8.97 10.10 -17.54
CA GLY A 208 -10.04 9.28 -18.11
C GLY A 208 -11.30 9.29 -17.22
N ASN A 209 -11.77 8.11 -16.82
CA ASN A 209 -12.91 7.93 -15.92
C ASN A 209 -12.53 7.82 -14.44
N SER A 210 -11.25 7.84 -14.13
CA SER A 210 -10.73 7.70 -12.76
C SER A 210 -10.31 9.05 -12.19
N VAL A 211 -10.44 9.19 -10.88
CA VAL A 211 -9.92 10.32 -10.12
C VAL A 211 -8.74 9.79 -9.29
N TYR A 212 -7.59 10.42 -9.42
CA TYR A 212 -6.38 10.14 -8.66
C TYR A 212 -6.15 11.25 -7.67
N TYR A 213 -5.47 10.95 -6.58
CA TYR A 213 -4.87 11.96 -5.73
C TYR A 213 -3.35 11.90 -5.95
N ASP A 214 -2.84 12.87 -6.72
CA ASP A 214 -1.41 12.96 -7.03
C ASP A 214 -0.67 13.53 -5.82
N VAL A 215 0.01 12.68 -5.07
CA VAL A 215 0.86 13.10 -3.95
C VAL A 215 2.20 13.57 -4.51
N TRP A 216 2.44 14.88 -4.48
CA TRP A 216 3.68 15.49 -4.96
C TRP A 216 4.85 15.26 -4.00
N ALA A 217 4.57 15.35 -2.70
CA ALA A 217 5.52 15.00 -1.64
C ALA A 217 4.77 14.57 -0.38
N SER A 218 5.37 13.65 0.38
CA SER A 218 4.95 13.28 1.73
C SER A 218 6.20 12.92 2.51
N TYR A 219 6.52 13.64 3.59
CA TYR A 219 7.78 13.43 4.31
C TYR A 219 7.71 13.84 5.78
N SER A 220 8.65 13.33 6.55
CA SER A 220 8.81 13.67 7.96
C SER A 220 9.66 14.93 8.13
N VAL A 221 9.28 15.80 9.07
CA VAL A 221 10.09 16.96 9.44
C VAL A 221 11.37 16.47 10.11
N PRO A 222 12.54 17.03 9.74
CA PRO A 222 13.82 16.61 10.32
C PRO A 222 13.84 16.74 11.84
N GLY A 223 14.21 15.64 12.51
CA GLY A 223 14.24 15.57 13.97
C GLY A 223 12.89 15.31 14.64
N SER A 224 11.81 15.15 13.87
CA SER A 224 10.53 14.69 14.42
C SER A 224 10.60 13.23 14.82
N VAL A 225 9.94 12.89 15.92
CA VAL A 225 9.73 11.51 16.33
C VAL A 225 8.39 11.04 15.81
N PRO A 226 8.30 9.88 15.15
CA PRO A 226 7.01 9.32 14.74
C PRO A 226 6.04 9.28 15.93
N PRO A 227 4.75 9.58 15.73
CA PRO A 227 3.78 9.47 16.82
C PRO A 227 3.74 8.03 17.34
N PRO A 228 3.71 7.83 18.65
CA PRO A 228 3.59 6.49 19.22
C PRO A 228 2.22 5.91 18.89
N VAL A 229 2.12 4.57 18.83
CA VAL A 229 0.83 3.88 18.82
C VAL A 229 0.14 4.15 20.12
N VAL A 230 -1.06 4.71 20.07
CA VAL A 230 -1.82 5.10 21.28
C VAL A 230 -2.67 3.97 21.81
N PHE A 231 -3.30 3.22 20.92
CA PHE A 231 -4.18 2.09 21.25
C PHE A 231 -3.76 0.86 20.44
N HIS A 232 -3.87 -0.31 21.06
CA HIS A 232 -3.54 -1.60 20.48
C HIS A 232 -4.72 -2.56 20.69
N ALA A 233 -5.14 -3.26 19.62
CA ALA A 233 -6.15 -4.30 19.71
C ALA A 233 -5.51 -5.60 20.21
N LEU A 234 -6.04 -6.16 21.29
CA LEU A 234 -5.58 -7.43 21.86
C LEU A 234 -6.33 -8.62 21.25
N ASP A 235 -7.64 -8.50 21.13
CA ASP A 235 -8.48 -9.53 20.53
C ASP A 235 -9.78 -8.93 19.94
N TYR A 236 -10.33 -9.69 18.98
CA TYR A 236 -11.61 -9.45 18.33
C TYR A 236 -12.49 -10.66 18.53
N THR A 237 -13.68 -10.47 19.10
CA THR A 237 -14.77 -11.45 19.12
C THR A 237 -15.90 -10.96 18.24
N MET A 238 -16.21 -11.69 17.17
CA MET A 238 -17.18 -11.26 16.16
C MET A 238 -18.27 -12.29 15.94
N GLU A 239 -19.52 -11.81 15.88
CA GLU A 239 -20.69 -12.60 15.47
C GLU A 239 -21.26 -11.94 14.20
N THR A 240 -21.26 -12.66 13.09
CA THR A 240 -21.66 -12.13 11.79
C THR A 240 -22.69 -13.03 11.13
N THR A 241 -23.82 -12.46 10.75
CA THR A 241 -24.84 -13.12 9.93
C THR A 241 -24.81 -12.60 8.52
N VAL A 242 -24.56 -13.47 7.55
CA VAL A 242 -24.81 -13.22 6.13
C VAL A 242 -26.29 -13.50 5.87
N LEU A 243 -27.01 -12.47 5.46
CA LEU A 243 -28.45 -12.55 5.16
C LEU A 243 -28.68 -13.13 3.74
N PRO A 244 -29.92 -13.58 3.42
CA PRO A 244 -30.22 -14.17 2.10
C PRO A 244 -30.03 -13.22 0.91
N ASP A 245 -30.02 -11.90 1.14
CA ASP A 245 -29.75 -10.84 0.15
C ASP A 245 -28.28 -10.47 0.05
N ASN A 246 -27.38 -11.25 0.67
CA ASN A 246 -25.95 -11.05 0.78
C ASN A 246 -25.51 -9.83 1.63
N SER A 247 -26.41 -9.19 2.35
CA SER A 247 -26.04 -8.18 3.34
C SER A 247 -25.50 -8.82 4.62
N LEU A 248 -24.73 -8.04 5.39
CA LEU A 248 -24.21 -8.43 6.71
C LEU A 248 -25.01 -7.76 7.83
N ASP A 249 -25.24 -8.51 8.90
CA ASP A 249 -25.66 -8.03 10.21
C ASP A 249 -24.62 -8.58 11.21
N ALA A 250 -23.83 -7.70 11.80
CA ALA A 250 -22.63 -8.10 12.52
C ALA A 250 -22.44 -7.32 13.83
N THR A 251 -21.94 -8.03 14.83
CA THR A 251 -21.39 -7.44 16.05
C THR A 251 -19.92 -7.75 16.19
N ALA A 252 -19.15 -6.79 16.71
CA ALA A 252 -17.75 -6.97 17.05
C ALA A 252 -17.49 -6.42 18.45
N ALA A 253 -16.90 -7.25 19.30
CA ALA A 253 -16.30 -6.83 20.56
C ALA A 253 -14.78 -6.73 20.33
N VAL A 254 -14.24 -5.53 20.49
CA VAL A 254 -12.81 -5.24 20.31
C VAL A 254 -12.22 -4.95 21.67
N HIS A 255 -11.32 -5.80 22.13
CA HIS A 255 -10.57 -5.61 23.38
C HIS A 255 -9.31 -4.79 23.08
N VAL A 256 -9.21 -3.64 23.71
CA VAL A 256 -8.20 -2.61 23.42
C VAL A 256 -7.38 -2.32 24.65
N ARG A 257 -6.08 -2.14 24.49
CA ARG A 257 -5.16 -1.61 25.50
C ARG A 257 -4.66 -0.23 25.08
N ALA A 258 -4.71 0.72 26.01
CA ALA A 258 -4.08 2.02 25.82
C ALA A 258 -2.58 1.94 26.11
N GLU A 259 -1.75 2.28 25.15
CA GLU A 259 -0.28 2.30 25.30
C GLU A 259 0.20 3.62 25.93
N HIS A 260 -0.58 4.70 25.80
CA HIS A 260 -0.29 6.01 26.36
C HIS A 260 -1.52 6.62 27.05
N SER A 261 -1.27 7.51 28.02
CA SER A 261 -2.34 8.22 28.72
C SER A 261 -2.75 9.50 27.99
N GLY A 262 -4.00 9.92 28.17
CA GLY A 262 -4.49 11.26 27.82
C GLY A 262 -5.38 11.33 26.58
N GLU A 263 -5.42 10.27 25.79
CA GLU A 263 -6.26 10.24 24.58
C GLU A 263 -7.65 9.67 24.85
N ARG A 264 -8.64 10.21 24.13
CA ARG A 264 -10.04 9.80 24.22
C ARG A 264 -10.62 9.28 22.92
N LEU A 265 -9.94 9.56 21.79
CA LEU A 265 -10.45 9.20 20.47
C LEU A 265 -9.75 7.95 19.95
N LEU A 266 -10.54 6.91 19.63
CA LEU A 266 -10.07 5.75 18.90
C LEU A 266 -10.55 5.85 17.47
N THR A 267 -9.65 5.58 16.53
CA THR A 267 -9.95 5.64 15.11
C THR A 267 -9.87 4.26 14.49
N PHE A 268 -11.01 3.73 14.10
CA PHE A 268 -11.12 2.47 13.36
C PHE A 268 -11.38 2.75 11.88
N GLN A 269 -11.10 1.78 11.05
CA GLN A 269 -11.51 1.74 9.65
C GLN A 269 -12.68 0.77 9.49
N LEU A 270 -13.65 1.13 8.67
CA LEU A 270 -14.79 0.29 8.30
C LEU A 270 -15.13 0.56 6.83
N SER A 271 -15.50 -0.46 6.07
CA SER A 271 -15.95 -0.28 4.69
C SER A 271 -17.08 0.74 4.60
N ARG A 272 -17.04 1.61 3.60
CA ARG A 272 -18.14 2.57 3.29
C ARG A 272 -19.46 1.91 3.01
N ALA A 273 -19.45 0.64 2.65
CA ALA A 273 -20.66 -0.15 2.44
C ALA A 273 -21.27 -0.69 3.74
N LEU A 274 -20.61 -0.47 4.87
CA LEU A 274 -21.07 -0.86 6.21
C LEU A 274 -21.33 0.39 7.05
N HIS A 275 -22.40 0.35 7.86
CA HIS A 275 -22.78 1.47 8.72
C HIS A 275 -22.86 1.00 10.16
N ALA A 276 -22.15 1.69 11.05
CA ALA A 276 -22.27 1.48 12.49
C ALA A 276 -23.66 1.96 12.96
N GLU A 277 -24.42 1.08 13.60
CA GLU A 277 -25.74 1.38 14.16
C GLU A 277 -25.67 1.72 15.64
N SER A 278 -24.72 1.13 16.35
CA SER A 278 -24.45 1.45 17.75
C SER A 278 -23.02 1.11 18.14
N VAL A 279 -22.48 1.90 19.05
CA VAL A 279 -21.19 1.67 19.70
C VAL A 279 -21.39 1.82 21.20
N THR A 280 -20.96 0.82 21.98
CA THR A 280 -21.14 0.83 23.46
C THR A 280 -19.84 0.41 24.15
N ASP A 281 -19.72 0.80 25.43
CA ASP A 281 -18.69 0.29 26.32
C ASP A 281 -19.00 -1.13 26.82
N GLU A 282 -18.11 -1.72 27.60
CA GLU A 282 -18.25 -3.06 28.20
C GLU A 282 -19.48 -3.21 29.11
N ARG A 283 -20.08 -2.10 29.56
CA ARG A 283 -21.28 -2.08 30.43
C ARG A 283 -22.57 -1.86 29.64
N GLY A 284 -22.43 -1.68 28.29
CA GLY A 284 -23.56 -1.40 27.42
C GLY A 284 -23.95 0.08 27.37
N ASN A 285 -23.16 1.00 27.95
CA ASN A 285 -23.43 2.42 27.84
C ASN A 285 -23.07 2.91 26.43
N PRO A 286 -23.90 3.74 25.79
CA PRO A 286 -23.61 4.26 24.46
C PRO A 286 -22.38 5.18 24.48
N LEU A 287 -21.49 5.01 23.50
CA LEU A 287 -20.37 5.87 23.23
C LEU A 287 -20.70 6.80 22.06
N ALA A 288 -20.20 8.03 22.12
CA ALA A 288 -20.26 8.92 20.96
C ALA A 288 -19.33 8.37 19.87
N TYR A 289 -19.84 8.33 18.64
CA TYR A 289 -19.05 7.89 17.50
C TYR A 289 -19.39 8.69 16.23
N PHE A 290 -18.44 8.71 15.29
CA PHE A 290 -18.57 9.43 14.04
C PHE A 290 -18.03 8.52 12.93
N GLN A 291 -18.85 8.25 11.93
CA GLN A 291 -18.43 7.51 10.73
C GLN A 291 -18.40 8.47 9.56
N ASN A 292 -17.21 8.67 8.98
CA ASN A 292 -17.01 9.58 7.87
C ASN A 292 -16.04 8.99 6.86
N GLU A 293 -16.12 9.50 5.63
CA GLU A 293 -15.16 9.16 4.60
C GLU A 293 -13.73 9.40 5.07
N GLY A 294 -12.93 8.34 5.01
CA GLY A 294 -11.52 8.41 5.34
C GLY A 294 -10.80 9.38 4.40
N MET A 295 -9.96 10.24 4.98
CA MET A 295 -8.99 11.02 4.23
C MET A 295 -7.73 10.21 3.94
N ASN A 296 -7.85 9.00 3.45
CA ASN A 296 -6.70 8.43 2.77
C ASN A 296 -6.60 9.12 1.41
N LEU A 297 -5.76 10.17 1.35
CA LEU A 297 -5.57 10.96 0.15
C LEU A 297 -5.05 10.13 -1.03
N GLN A 298 -4.44 8.99 -0.74
CA GLN A 298 -3.98 8.02 -1.75
C GLN A 298 -5.13 7.18 -2.32
N GLU A 299 -6.26 7.08 -1.61
CA GLU A 299 -7.39 6.22 -1.95
C GLU A 299 -8.64 6.97 -2.40
N ARG A 300 -8.58 8.29 -2.60
CA ARG A 300 -9.74 9.06 -3.13
C ARG A 300 -10.27 8.55 -4.46
N SER A 301 -9.45 7.84 -5.22
CA SER A 301 -9.82 7.26 -6.50
C SER A 301 -10.39 5.83 -6.40
N VAL A 302 -10.18 5.16 -5.27
CA VAL A 302 -10.62 3.79 -5.04
C VAL A 302 -11.67 3.80 -3.93
N ARG A 303 -12.66 2.92 -4.00
CA ARG A 303 -13.55 2.65 -2.85
C ARG A 303 -12.67 2.31 -1.65
N GLY A 304 -12.68 3.15 -0.64
CA GLY A 304 -11.88 2.99 0.56
C GLY A 304 -12.75 2.74 1.78
N ASN A 305 -12.10 2.66 2.93
CA ASN A 305 -12.78 2.62 4.20
C ASN A 305 -13.18 4.03 4.65
N ASP A 306 -14.27 4.10 5.43
CA ASP A 306 -14.56 5.22 6.29
C ASP A 306 -13.68 5.14 7.54
N TYR A 307 -13.35 6.29 8.14
CA TYR A 307 -12.92 6.34 9.52
C TYR A 307 -14.14 6.27 10.44
N LEU A 308 -14.09 5.38 11.40
CA LEU A 308 -15.06 5.26 12.49
C LEU A 308 -14.38 5.69 13.80
N HIS A 309 -14.63 6.93 14.20
CA HIS A 309 -14.07 7.50 15.42
C HIS A 309 -14.99 7.20 16.61
N VAL A 310 -14.42 6.70 17.68
CA VAL A 310 -15.14 6.39 18.94
C VAL A 310 -14.56 7.23 20.06
N VAL A 311 -15.41 7.94 20.80
CA VAL A 311 -15.00 8.84 21.87
C VAL A 311 -15.22 8.19 23.24
N LEU A 312 -14.12 7.99 23.99
CA LEU A 312 -14.18 7.50 25.36
C LEU A 312 -14.81 8.57 26.29
N PRO A 313 -15.56 8.17 27.33
CA PRO A 313 -16.13 9.10 28.31
C PRO A 313 -15.05 9.89 29.06
N GLN A 314 -13.90 9.26 29.32
CA GLN A 314 -12.74 9.85 29.98
C GLN A 314 -11.46 9.50 29.20
N PRO A 315 -10.41 10.33 29.31
CA PRO A 315 -9.11 10.01 28.73
C PRO A 315 -8.57 8.69 29.29
N ALA A 316 -8.09 7.83 28.40
CA ALA A 316 -7.49 6.55 28.74
C ALA A 316 -6.22 6.74 29.60
N GLN A 317 -5.98 5.79 30.50
CA GLN A 317 -4.72 5.70 31.25
C GLN A 317 -3.80 4.67 30.59
N GLN A 318 -2.49 4.87 30.70
CA GLN A 318 -1.52 3.91 30.17
C GLN A 318 -1.76 2.51 30.76
N ALA A 319 -1.69 1.49 29.92
CA ALA A 319 -2.00 0.09 30.22
C ALA A 319 -3.45 -0.19 30.65
N GLN A 320 -4.35 0.77 30.50
CA GLN A 320 -5.79 0.52 30.69
C GLN A 320 -6.31 -0.38 29.56
N GLU A 321 -7.01 -1.44 29.93
CA GLU A 321 -7.73 -2.33 29.01
C GLU A 321 -9.23 -2.11 29.14
N PHE A 322 -9.94 -2.16 28.02
CA PHE A 322 -11.39 -2.01 27.92
C PHE A 322 -11.89 -2.64 26.61
N THR A 323 -13.18 -2.96 26.58
CA THR A 323 -13.83 -3.54 25.38
C THR A 323 -14.83 -2.54 24.80
N ILE A 324 -14.77 -2.37 23.48
CA ILE A 324 -15.76 -1.61 22.71
C ILE A 324 -16.58 -2.59 21.89
N HIS A 325 -17.91 -2.46 22.01
CA HIS A 325 -18.87 -3.26 21.27
C HIS A 325 -19.47 -2.44 20.14
N PHE A 326 -19.41 -2.99 18.93
CA PHE A 326 -19.97 -2.43 17.70
C PHE A 326 -21.14 -3.29 17.23
N HIS A 327 -22.20 -2.66 16.73
CA HIS A 327 -23.19 -3.29 15.87
C HIS A 327 -23.24 -2.52 14.56
N TYR A 328 -23.12 -3.24 13.44
CA TYR A 328 -23.04 -2.62 12.13
C TYR A 328 -23.69 -3.51 11.06
N ARG A 329 -24.15 -2.88 9.98
CA ARG A 329 -24.83 -3.53 8.85
C ARG A 329 -24.42 -2.94 7.53
N GLY A 330 -24.64 -3.71 6.45
CA GLY A 330 -24.42 -3.28 5.07
C GLY A 330 -24.02 -4.41 4.17
N ASN A 331 -23.44 -4.10 3.03
CA ASN A 331 -23.11 -5.11 2.03
C ASN A 331 -21.68 -4.96 1.48
N VAL A 332 -20.82 -5.90 1.82
CA VAL A 332 -19.45 -6.05 1.29
C VAL A 332 -19.31 -7.30 0.41
N ILE A 333 -20.43 -8.00 0.17
CA ILE A 333 -20.45 -9.22 -0.64
C ILE A 333 -20.87 -8.84 -2.06
N GLU A 334 -19.97 -9.08 -2.99
CA GLU A 334 -20.18 -8.79 -4.41
C GLU A 334 -20.80 -10.00 -5.12
N ASP A 335 -21.75 -9.76 -6.04
CA ASP A 335 -22.32 -10.79 -6.91
C ASP A 335 -21.73 -10.67 -8.32
N ALA A 336 -20.97 -11.69 -8.72
CA ALA A 336 -20.36 -11.79 -10.05
C ALA A 336 -21.25 -12.53 -11.07
N GLY A 337 -22.47 -12.87 -10.68
CA GLY A 337 -23.44 -13.62 -11.48
C GLY A 337 -23.21 -15.13 -11.47
N ASN A 338 -24.21 -15.87 -11.98
CA ASN A 338 -24.23 -17.35 -11.99
C ASN A 338 -24.10 -18.00 -10.61
N GLY A 339 -24.49 -17.29 -9.53
CA GLY A 339 -24.35 -17.76 -8.16
C GLY A 339 -22.94 -17.67 -7.60
N VAL A 340 -22.02 -17.01 -8.32
CA VAL A 340 -20.66 -16.71 -7.84
C VAL A 340 -20.69 -15.40 -7.08
N ILE A 341 -20.46 -15.48 -5.79
CA ILE A 341 -20.37 -14.34 -4.87
C ILE A 341 -19.01 -14.35 -4.18
N PHE A 342 -18.55 -13.21 -3.72
CA PHE A 342 -17.29 -13.09 -2.97
C PHE A 342 -17.29 -11.85 -2.09
N VAL A 343 -16.46 -11.87 -1.06
CA VAL A 343 -16.26 -10.71 -0.17
C VAL A 343 -15.18 -9.81 -0.76
N GLY A 344 -15.43 -8.51 -0.83
CA GLY A 344 -14.44 -7.54 -1.30
C GLY A 344 -13.14 -7.64 -0.48
N ALA A 345 -12.00 -7.80 -1.16
CA ALA A 345 -10.75 -8.14 -0.51
C ALA A 345 -10.00 -6.93 0.06
N ARG A 346 -10.36 -5.71 -0.33
CA ARG A 346 -9.60 -4.49 -0.03
C ARG A 346 -10.23 -3.59 1.02
N GLU A 347 -11.39 -3.96 1.55
CA GLU A 347 -12.15 -3.14 2.49
C GLU A 347 -12.28 -3.86 3.83
N SER A 348 -12.24 -3.09 4.91
CA SER A 348 -12.43 -3.63 6.26
C SER A 348 -13.89 -3.99 6.48
N TRP A 349 -14.19 -5.28 6.56
CA TRP A 349 -15.54 -5.77 6.80
C TRP A 349 -15.98 -5.71 8.30
N TYR A 350 -15.07 -5.27 9.17
CA TYR A 350 -15.28 -5.06 10.60
C TYR A 350 -14.48 -3.84 11.07
N PRO A 351 -14.82 -3.20 12.22
CA PRO A 351 -14.03 -2.11 12.78
C PRO A 351 -12.59 -2.56 13.10
N HIS A 352 -11.60 -1.94 12.45
CA HIS A 352 -10.21 -2.36 12.48
C HIS A 352 -9.28 -1.14 12.56
N PHE A 353 -8.19 -1.19 13.31
CA PHE A 353 -7.26 -0.05 13.43
C PHE A 353 -6.49 0.29 12.15
N GLY A 354 -6.42 -0.62 11.19
CA GLY A 354 -5.83 -0.34 9.86
C GLY A 354 -4.30 -0.41 9.82
N ASP A 355 -3.60 -0.65 10.91
CA ASP A 355 -2.15 -0.84 10.92
C ASP A 355 -1.82 -2.32 10.70
N GLN A 356 -0.99 -2.62 9.69
CA GLN A 356 -0.58 -3.98 9.36
C GLN A 356 0.35 -4.61 10.42
N ALA A 357 0.89 -3.80 11.32
CA ALA A 357 1.70 -4.28 12.44
C ALA A 357 0.90 -4.41 13.75
N ASP A 358 -0.40 -4.20 13.72
CA ASP A 358 -1.29 -4.41 14.88
C ASP A 358 -1.81 -5.85 14.85
N PHE A 359 -1.19 -6.74 15.60
CA PHE A 359 -1.49 -8.16 15.64
C PHE A 359 -2.39 -8.51 16.83
N ALA A 360 -3.57 -9.05 16.56
CA ALA A 360 -4.58 -9.43 17.54
C ALA A 360 -5.02 -10.89 17.39
N SER A 361 -5.67 -11.46 18.38
CA SER A 361 -6.35 -12.75 18.24
C SER A 361 -7.79 -12.57 17.74
N TYR A 362 -8.32 -13.58 17.05
CA TYR A 362 -9.64 -13.54 16.43
C TYR A 362 -10.48 -14.75 16.82
N ASP A 363 -11.71 -14.48 17.22
CA ASP A 363 -12.76 -15.48 17.50
C ASP A 363 -13.99 -15.11 16.68
N LEU A 364 -14.30 -15.92 15.65
CA LEU A 364 -15.28 -15.61 14.62
C LEU A 364 -16.44 -16.61 14.66
N THR A 365 -17.63 -16.16 15.00
CA THR A 365 -18.87 -16.91 14.83
C THR A 365 -19.60 -16.38 13.60
N MET A 366 -19.76 -17.24 12.59
CA MET A 366 -20.39 -16.89 11.33
C MET A 366 -21.68 -17.68 11.16
N ARG A 367 -22.75 -16.99 10.71
CA ARG A 367 -24.03 -17.58 10.34
C ARG A 367 -24.36 -17.22 8.90
N TRP A 368 -24.61 -18.22 8.03
CA TRP A 368 -24.80 -17.98 6.59
C TRP A 368 -25.85 -18.92 5.98
N PRO A 369 -26.45 -18.60 4.80
CA PRO A 369 -27.43 -19.44 4.13
C PRO A 369 -26.92 -20.86 3.88
N ARG A 370 -27.76 -21.87 4.22
CA ARG A 370 -27.39 -23.29 4.19
C ARG A 370 -26.85 -23.79 2.84
N ARG A 371 -27.28 -23.19 1.72
CA ARG A 371 -26.86 -23.57 0.36
C ARG A 371 -25.35 -23.28 0.10
N LEU A 372 -24.78 -22.33 0.81
CA LEU A 372 -23.40 -21.89 0.66
C LEU A 372 -22.46 -22.63 1.61
N LYS A 373 -21.18 -22.66 1.22
CA LYS A 373 -20.08 -22.98 2.13
C LYS A 373 -19.35 -21.69 2.45
N LEU A 374 -18.91 -21.51 3.68
CA LEU A 374 -18.11 -20.38 4.14
C LEU A 374 -16.76 -20.86 4.58
N VAL A 375 -15.73 -20.05 4.29
CA VAL A 375 -14.36 -20.19 4.76
C VAL A 375 -13.93 -18.91 5.41
N ALA A 376 -13.19 -18.97 6.50
CA ALA A 376 -12.70 -17.80 7.22
C ALA A 376 -11.28 -18.02 7.72
N THR A 377 -10.63 -16.94 8.10
CA THR A 377 -9.33 -16.95 8.79
C THR A 377 -9.41 -17.71 10.10
N GLY A 378 -8.36 -18.48 10.40
CA GLY A 378 -8.25 -19.29 11.61
C GLY A 378 -8.65 -20.76 11.41
N ALA A 379 -8.51 -21.56 12.46
CA ALA A 379 -8.93 -22.95 12.47
C ALA A 379 -10.44 -23.05 12.70
N LYS A 380 -11.13 -23.80 11.83
CA LYS A 380 -12.55 -24.10 12.05
C LYS A 380 -12.70 -25.05 13.22
N ILE A 381 -13.42 -24.61 14.26
CA ILE A 381 -13.67 -25.38 15.49
C ILE A 381 -14.86 -26.29 15.31
N ASP A 382 -15.97 -25.74 14.82
CA ASP A 382 -17.20 -26.50 14.59
C ASP A 382 -18.04 -25.89 13.44
N GLU A 383 -19.06 -26.62 13.02
CA GLU A 383 -20.09 -26.18 12.11
C GLU A 383 -21.37 -26.98 12.35
N GLN A 384 -22.50 -26.31 12.46
CA GLN A 384 -23.80 -26.94 12.62
C GLN A 384 -24.87 -26.34 11.69
N ILE A 385 -25.92 -27.10 11.43
CA ILE A 385 -27.08 -26.64 10.66
C ILE A 385 -28.15 -26.12 11.64
N ALA A 386 -28.59 -24.89 11.43
CA ALA A 386 -29.63 -24.23 12.23
C ALA A 386 -30.72 -23.71 11.28
N GLY A 387 -31.69 -24.56 10.97
CA GLY A 387 -32.78 -24.27 10.03
C GLY A 387 -32.25 -24.04 8.60
N ASP A 388 -32.57 -22.88 8.04
CA ASP A 388 -32.13 -22.47 6.70
C ASP A 388 -30.70 -21.92 6.67
N PHE A 389 -30.01 -21.94 7.81
CA PHE A 389 -28.63 -21.44 7.96
C PHE A 389 -27.67 -22.55 8.39
N ARG A 390 -26.39 -22.27 8.19
CA ARG A 390 -25.27 -22.91 8.89
C ARG A 390 -24.71 -21.93 9.89
N VAL A 391 -24.18 -22.41 10.97
CA VAL A 391 -23.42 -21.64 11.97
C VAL A 391 -22.08 -22.33 12.13
N GLY A 392 -21.00 -21.62 12.02
CA GLY A 392 -19.65 -22.13 12.21
C GLY A 392 -18.82 -21.19 13.04
N HIS A 393 -17.81 -21.74 13.67
CA HIS A 393 -16.92 -21.07 14.58
C HIS A 393 -15.46 -21.26 14.15
N TRP A 394 -14.70 -20.16 14.03
CA TRP A 394 -13.27 -20.14 13.72
C TRP A 394 -12.52 -19.38 14.80
N ARG A 395 -11.30 -19.82 15.06
CA ARG A 395 -10.40 -19.15 15.99
C ARG A 395 -8.98 -19.11 15.45
N SER A 396 -8.34 -17.95 15.59
CA SER A 396 -6.92 -17.83 15.27
C SER A 396 -6.08 -18.55 16.31
N ASP A 397 -5.09 -19.32 15.87
CA ASP A 397 -4.12 -20.01 16.72
C ASP A 397 -2.91 -19.10 17.08
N LYS A 398 -2.80 -17.97 16.44
CA LYS A 398 -1.76 -16.96 16.61
C LYS A 398 -2.34 -15.56 16.42
N PRO A 399 -1.66 -14.51 16.93
CA PRO A 399 -2.02 -13.14 16.60
C PRO A 399 -1.89 -12.89 15.09
N LEU A 400 -2.86 -12.20 14.50
CA LEU A 400 -2.96 -11.90 13.10
C LEU A 400 -3.18 -10.40 12.91
N SER A 401 -2.68 -9.83 11.82
CA SER A 401 -2.91 -8.43 11.49
C SER A 401 -4.32 -8.18 10.97
N ILE A 402 -4.95 -9.18 10.37
CA ILE A 402 -6.28 -9.05 9.74
C ILE A 402 -6.99 -10.41 9.67
N ALA A 403 -8.32 -10.39 9.69
CA ALA A 403 -9.16 -11.55 9.45
C ALA A 403 -10.07 -11.34 8.25
N GLY A 404 -10.24 -12.39 7.45
CA GLY A 404 -11.10 -12.41 6.29
C GLY A 404 -12.05 -13.60 6.27
N PHE A 405 -13.04 -13.56 5.40
CA PHE A 405 -13.88 -14.70 5.06
C PHE A 405 -14.33 -14.63 3.60
N ASN A 406 -14.69 -15.77 3.04
CA ASN A 406 -15.33 -15.84 1.75
C ASN A 406 -16.40 -16.93 1.73
N LEU A 407 -17.31 -16.89 0.77
CA LEU A 407 -18.40 -17.86 0.68
C LEU A 407 -18.80 -18.09 -0.78
N GLY A 408 -19.43 -19.25 -1.04
CA GLY A 408 -19.88 -19.61 -2.38
C GLY A 408 -20.51 -21.00 -2.45
N GLU A 409 -20.98 -21.37 -3.63
CA GLU A 409 -21.47 -22.75 -3.93
C GLU A 409 -20.28 -23.67 -4.22
N TYR A 410 -19.41 -23.83 -3.23
CA TYR A 410 -18.11 -24.47 -3.41
C TYR A 410 -18.16 -26.00 -3.50
N ALA A 411 -17.42 -26.57 -4.46
CA ALA A 411 -16.76 -27.84 -4.29
C ALA A 411 -15.45 -27.63 -3.51
N SER A 412 -14.93 -28.63 -2.87
CA SER A 412 -13.70 -28.53 -2.06
C SER A 412 -12.85 -29.79 -2.16
N ASN A 413 -11.54 -29.63 -1.97
CA ASN A 413 -10.57 -30.70 -1.80
C ASN A 413 -9.66 -30.37 -0.65
N SER A 414 -9.35 -31.35 0.20
CA SER A 414 -8.48 -31.20 1.37
C SER A 414 -7.23 -32.05 1.24
N ILE A 415 -6.11 -31.51 1.69
CA ILE A 415 -4.87 -32.23 1.95
C ILE A 415 -4.53 -32.08 3.43
N THR A 416 -4.41 -33.19 4.13
CA THR A 416 -3.98 -33.24 5.53
C THR A 416 -2.61 -33.85 5.63
N THR A 417 -1.69 -33.17 6.28
CA THR A 417 -0.36 -33.64 6.65
C THR A 417 -0.23 -33.67 8.18
N GLU A 418 0.90 -34.13 8.69
CA GLU A 418 1.14 -34.10 10.15
C GLU A 418 1.17 -32.68 10.73
N SER A 419 1.58 -31.69 9.92
CA SER A 419 1.81 -30.32 10.39
C SER A 419 0.72 -29.33 9.96
N ARG A 420 -0.09 -29.63 8.93
CA ARG A 420 -1.07 -28.67 8.38
C ARG A 420 -2.22 -29.32 7.63
N ILE A 421 -3.29 -28.56 7.50
CA ILE A 421 -4.46 -28.85 6.66
C ILE A 421 -4.54 -27.76 5.59
N ILE A 422 -4.69 -28.16 4.34
CA ILE A 422 -4.88 -27.27 3.19
C ILE A 422 -6.23 -27.59 2.56
N ASP A 423 -7.16 -26.67 2.64
CA ASP A 423 -8.51 -26.78 2.08
C ASP A 423 -8.66 -25.83 0.88
N VAL A 424 -8.93 -26.38 -0.29
CA VAL A 424 -9.13 -25.58 -1.51
C VAL A 424 -10.59 -25.63 -1.91
N TYR A 425 -11.16 -24.45 -2.16
CA TYR A 425 -12.57 -24.23 -2.48
C TYR A 425 -12.72 -23.51 -3.81
N ALA A 426 -13.58 -24.01 -4.69
CA ALA A 426 -13.92 -23.33 -5.92
C ALA A 426 -15.41 -23.51 -6.26
N ASN A 427 -15.99 -22.50 -6.89
CA ASN A 427 -17.35 -22.57 -7.41
C ASN A 427 -17.44 -23.60 -8.53
N ARG A 428 -18.60 -24.24 -8.67
CA ARG A 428 -18.88 -25.18 -9.77
C ARG A 428 -19.08 -24.46 -11.09
N GLN A 429 -19.55 -23.23 -11.03
CA GLN A 429 -19.82 -22.38 -12.17
C GLN A 429 -18.82 -21.21 -12.23
N LEU A 430 -18.64 -20.66 -13.42
CA LEU A 430 -17.88 -19.44 -13.66
C LEU A 430 -18.75 -18.23 -13.42
N GLU A 431 -18.16 -17.12 -12.98
CA GLU A 431 -18.78 -15.81 -12.98
C GLU A 431 -19.33 -15.44 -14.37
N GLN A 432 -20.40 -14.64 -14.39
CA GLN A 432 -21.18 -14.33 -15.60
C GLN A 432 -20.30 -13.76 -16.73
N ALA A 433 -19.41 -12.82 -16.39
CA ALA A 433 -18.55 -12.16 -17.39
C ALA A 433 -17.61 -13.14 -18.10
N LEU A 434 -17.00 -14.05 -17.35
CA LEU A 434 -16.08 -15.05 -17.88
C LEU A 434 -16.84 -16.16 -18.61
N SER A 435 -17.99 -16.58 -18.08
CA SER A 435 -18.88 -17.55 -18.72
C SER A 435 -19.34 -17.05 -20.11
N ASN A 436 -19.69 -15.78 -20.22
CA ASN A 436 -20.08 -15.17 -21.48
C ASN A 436 -18.92 -15.14 -22.48
N ARG A 437 -17.70 -14.84 -22.05
CA ARG A 437 -16.51 -14.87 -22.92
C ARG A 437 -16.24 -16.26 -23.47
N LEU A 438 -16.34 -17.28 -22.63
CA LEU A 438 -16.07 -18.66 -23.01
C LEU A 438 -17.21 -19.30 -23.83
N GLY A 439 -18.44 -18.80 -23.69
CA GLY A 439 -19.61 -19.25 -24.46
C GLY A 439 -19.79 -18.51 -25.81
N SER A 440 -19.07 -17.38 -26.00
CA SER A 440 -19.10 -16.69 -27.30
C SER A 440 -18.27 -17.48 -28.33
N PRO A 441 -18.75 -17.64 -29.60
CA PRO A 441 -17.89 -18.17 -30.65
C PRO A 441 -16.63 -17.31 -30.76
N SER A 442 -15.46 -17.95 -30.75
CA SER A 442 -14.20 -17.26 -31.01
C SER A 442 -14.34 -16.44 -32.28
N PRO A 443 -13.94 -15.16 -32.35
CA PRO A 443 -13.88 -14.48 -33.63
C PRO A 443 -13.01 -15.33 -34.54
N ASP A 444 -13.57 -15.73 -35.68
CA ASP A 444 -12.91 -16.58 -36.67
C ASP A 444 -11.47 -16.07 -36.87
N PRO A 445 -10.45 -16.90 -36.79
CA PRO A 445 -9.14 -16.52 -37.27
C PRO A 445 -9.31 -16.12 -38.73
N LEU A 446 -8.73 -14.96 -39.09
CA LEU A 446 -8.71 -14.51 -40.51
C LEU A 446 -8.45 -15.71 -41.40
N PRO A 447 -9.28 -15.92 -42.49
CA PRO A 447 -9.17 -17.10 -43.32
C PRO A 447 -7.75 -17.18 -43.83
N SER A 448 -7.05 -18.27 -43.50
CA SER A 448 -5.77 -18.60 -44.11
C SER A 448 -6.02 -18.83 -45.62
N ILE A 449 -5.09 -18.32 -46.42
CA ILE A 449 -5.13 -18.35 -47.91
C ILE A 449 -5.18 -19.81 -48.49
N ASP A 450 -5.06 -20.83 -47.63
CA ASP A 450 -5.05 -22.25 -47.98
C ASP A 450 -6.37 -23.00 -47.71
N THR A 451 -7.51 -22.38 -47.87
CA THR A 451 -8.78 -23.11 -47.71
C THR A 451 -9.13 -23.84 -49.02
N PRO A 452 -9.19 -25.19 -49.01
CA PRO A 452 -9.65 -25.90 -50.20
C PRO A 452 -11.11 -25.58 -50.53
N LEU A 453 -11.42 -25.41 -51.80
CA LEU A 453 -12.78 -25.18 -52.34
C LEU A 453 -13.78 -26.17 -51.71
N ARG A 454 -14.76 -25.66 -50.98
CA ARG A 454 -15.89 -26.45 -50.48
C ARG A 454 -16.80 -26.84 -51.63
N LEU A 455 -16.99 -28.14 -51.80
CA LEU A 455 -18.08 -28.67 -52.62
C LEU A 455 -19.44 -28.41 -51.98
N PRO A 456 -20.49 -28.03 -52.76
CA PRO A 456 -21.81 -27.78 -52.18
C PRO A 456 -22.51 -29.09 -51.84
N GLY A 457 -22.89 -29.29 -50.56
CA GLY A 457 -23.75 -30.40 -50.18
C GLY A 457 -23.57 -31.05 -48.81
N GLY A 458 -22.55 -30.65 -48.02
CA GLY A 458 -22.38 -31.18 -46.68
C GLY A 458 -23.04 -30.29 -45.61
N ARG A 459 -24.12 -30.78 -44.97
CA ARG A 459 -24.61 -30.18 -43.71
C ARG A 459 -23.45 -30.28 -42.67
N SER A 460 -22.79 -29.17 -42.41
CA SER A 460 -21.89 -29.06 -41.27
C SER A 460 -22.76 -29.31 -40.03
N ARG A 461 -22.50 -30.39 -39.28
CA ARG A 461 -22.87 -30.43 -37.86
C ARG A 461 -22.13 -29.27 -37.26
N GLU A 462 -22.82 -28.19 -36.88
CA GLU A 462 -22.30 -27.21 -35.98
C GLU A 462 -21.84 -27.98 -34.71
N ALA A 463 -20.54 -28.07 -34.51
CA ALA A 463 -20.02 -28.65 -33.29
C ALA A 463 -20.55 -27.78 -32.16
N MET A 464 -21.38 -28.35 -31.31
CA MET A 464 -21.79 -27.66 -30.07
C MET A 464 -20.53 -27.20 -29.38
N PRO A 465 -20.45 -25.90 -28.96
CA PRO A 465 -19.30 -25.45 -28.21
C PRO A 465 -19.12 -26.36 -26.99
N PRO A 466 -17.88 -26.68 -26.61
CA PRO A 466 -17.63 -27.50 -25.42
C PRO A 466 -18.27 -26.80 -24.21
N PRO A 467 -18.80 -27.56 -23.24
CA PRO A 467 -19.36 -26.98 -22.03
C PRO A 467 -18.32 -26.07 -21.36
N PRO A 468 -18.75 -24.96 -20.70
CA PRO A 468 -17.83 -24.11 -19.96
C PRO A 468 -17.06 -24.93 -18.91
N PRO A 469 -15.74 -24.71 -18.75
CA PRO A 469 -14.95 -25.43 -17.77
C PRO A 469 -15.42 -25.13 -16.36
N SER A 470 -15.31 -26.10 -15.45
CA SER A 470 -15.60 -25.91 -14.03
C SER A 470 -14.30 -25.59 -13.26
N PRO A 471 -14.23 -24.49 -12.51
CA PRO A 471 -13.09 -24.25 -11.62
C PRO A 471 -12.84 -25.40 -10.63
N ALA A 472 -13.90 -26.12 -10.24
CA ALA A 472 -13.81 -27.26 -9.34
C ALA A 472 -12.94 -28.44 -9.89
N ASP A 473 -12.70 -28.51 -11.19
CA ASP A 473 -11.89 -29.56 -11.81
C ASP A 473 -10.40 -29.46 -11.44
N ALA A 474 -9.92 -28.25 -11.11
CA ALA A 474 -8.52 -27.99 -10.76
C ALA A 474 -8.20 -28.21 -9.27
N LEU A 475 -9.20 -28.37 -8.39
CA LEU A 475 -9.05 -28.37 -6.93
C LEU A 475 -7.93 -29.30 -6.43
N LYS A 476 -7.90 -30.55 -6.92
CA LYS A 476 -6.93 -31.56 -6.46
C LYS A 476 -5.50 -31.22 -6.86
N GLN A 477 -5.31 -30.69 -8.07
CA GLN A 477 -3.98 -30.34 -8.55
C GLN A 477 -3.48 -29.08 -7.85
N LEU A 478 -4.30 -28.05 -7.76
CA LEU A 478 -3.95 -26.79 -7.10
C LEU A 478 -3.59 -27.04 -5.61
N ALA A 479 -4.35 -27.89 -4.90
CA ALA A 479 -4.04 -28.24 -3.51
C ALA A 479 -2.63 -28.88 -3.36
N LYS A 480 -2.25 -29.77 -4.29
CA LYS A 480 -0.91 -30.39 -4.30
C LYS A 480 0.19 -29.39 -4.61
N ASP A 481 -0.06 -28.50 -5.56
CA ASP A 481 0.92 -27.50 -5.97
C ASP A 481 1.15 -26.47 -4.86
N ILE A 482 0.09 -26.07 -4.14
CA ILE A 482 0.18 -25.21 -2.95
C ILE A 482 0.98 -25.90 -1.84
N ASP A 483 0.70 -27.17 -1.51
CA ASP A 483 1.51 -27.90 -0.51
C ASP A 483 2.99 -28.01 -0.92
N SER A 484 3.25 -28.19 -2.21
CA SER A 484 4.62 -28.23 -2.75
C SER A 484 5.31 -26.87 -2.62
N SER A 485 4.60 -25.76 -2.87
CA SER A 485 5.15 -24.41 -2.72
C SER A 485 5.44 -24.10 -1.26
N ILE A 486 4.56 -24.49 -0.35
CA ILE A 486 4.79 -24.32 1.10
C ILE A 486 6.08 -25.03 1.52
N ARG A 487 6.26 -26.32 1.15
CA ARG A 487 7.49 -27.07 1.46
C ARG A 487 8.75 -26.41 0.87
N PHE A 488 8.63 -25.84 -0.30
CA PHE A 488 9.73 -25.09 -0.92
C PHE A 488 10.06 -23.82 -0.14
N TYR A 489 9.05 -23.06 0.28
CA TYR A 489 9.23 -21.80 1.03
C TYR A 489 9.70 -22.03 2.46
N GLU A 490 9.36 -23.17 3.09
CA GLU A 490 9.90 -23.54 4.40
C GLU A 490 11.43 -23.59 4.42
N HIS A 491 12.07 -23.85 3.26
CA HIS A 491 13.52 -23.77 3.14
C HIS A 491 14.05 -22.33 3.31
N PHE A 492 13.35 -21.33 2.78
CA PHE A 492 13.77 -19.93 2.79
C PHE A 492 13.28 -19.17 4.01
N SER A 493 12.03 -19.40 4.41
CA SER A 493 11.30 -18.56 5.39
C SER A 493 11.04 -19.27 6.72
N GLY A 494 11.47 -20.52 6.89
CA GLY A 494 11.21 -21.30 8.10
C GLY A 494 9.85 -22.00 8.06
N PRO A 495 9.45 -22.67 9.15
CA PRO A 495 8.24 -23.50 9.20
C PRO A 495 6.99 -22.71 8.78
N PHE A 496 6.01 -23.39 8.18
CA PHE A 496 4.72 -22.78 7.84
C PHE A 496 4.05 -22.23 9.11
N PRO A 497 3.61 -20.96 9.11
CA PRO A 497 3.22 -20.31 10.37
C PRO A 497 1.86 -20.76 10.92
N PHE A 498 0.96 -21.32 10.11
CA PHE A 498 -0.42 -21.63 10.49
C PHE A 498 -0.73 -23.12 10.46
N HIS A 499 -1.70 -23.57 11.25
CA HIS A 499 -2.17 -24.95 11.25
C HIS A 499 -3.07 -25.27 10.05
N THR A 500 -3.83 -24.28 9.59
CA THR A 500 -4.77 -24.41 8.48
C THR A 500 -4.51 -23.35 7.43
N LEU A 501 -4.68 -23.74 6.16
CA LEU A 501 -4.69 -22.83 5.02
C LEU A 501 -5.93 -23.11 4.21
N SER A 502 -6.84 -22.14 4.17
CA SER A 502 -7.99 -22.15 3.28
C SER A 502 -7.67 -21.38 2.01
N VAL A 503 -8.04 -21.94 0.85
CA VAL A 503 -7.84 -21.32 -0.46
C VAL A 503 -9.20 -21.17 -1.11
N SER A 504 -9.59 -19.95 -1.43
CA SER A 504 -10.88 -19.63 -2.01
C SER A 504 -10.73 -18.98 -3.37
N GLN A 505 -11.48 -19.49 -4.34
CA GLN A 505 -11.62 -18.84 -5.64
C GLN A 505 -12.33 -17.48 -5.50
N ILE A 506 -11.83 -16.48 -6.23
CA ILE A 506 -12.49 -15.19 -6.42
C ILE A 506 -12.55 -14.83 -7.91
N PRO A 507 -13.57 -14.08 -8.35
CA PRO A 507 -13.61 -13.49 -9.70
C PRO A 507 -12.51 -12.44 -9.88
N GLY A 508 -12.17 -12.16 -11.15
CA GLY A 508 -11.22 -11.09 -11.49
C GLY A 508 -9.80 -11.59 -11.73
N THR A 509 -8.86 -10.65 -11.76
CA THR A 509 -7.48 -10.85 -12.21
C THR A 509 -6.44 -10.60 -11.12
N PHE A 510 -6.82 -10.73 -9.86
CA PHE A 510 -5.92 -10.52 -8.71
C PHE A 510 -5.98 -11.71 -7.75
N GLY A 511 -5.01 -11.79 -6.86
CA GLY A 511 -4.98 -12.65 -5.69
C GLY A 511 -4.91 -11.84 -4.40
N GLN A 512 -5.05 -12.49 -3.26
CA GLN A 512 -4.85 -11.90 -1.95
C GLN A 512 -4.44 -12.97 -0.93
N GLY A 513 -3.27 -12.79 -0.34
CA GLY A 513 -2.73 -13.70 0.67
C GLY A 513 -3.04 -13.22 2.09
N TRP A 514 -4.20 -13.54 2.62
CA TRP A 514 -4.58 -13.26 4.01
C TRP A 514 -3.99 -14.30 4.97
N PRO A 515 -3.82 -14.03 6.27
CA PRO A 515 -3.32 -15.02 7.22
C PRO A 515 -4.21 -16.26 7.25
N GLY A 516 -3.68 -17.40 6.83
CA GLY A 516 -4.41 -18.66 6.77
C GLY A 516 -5.54 -18.74 5.73
N LEU A 517 -5.71 -17.70 4.87
CA LEU A 517 -6.77 -17.63 3.86
C LEU A 517 -6.24 -17.01 2.57
N LEU A 518 -6.22 -17.73 1.48
CA LEU A 518 -5.85 -17.23 0.16
C LEU A 518 -7.10 -16.99 -0.70
N TYR A 519 -7.14 -15.83 -1.35
CA TYR A 519 -8.04 -15.55 -2.46
C TYR A 519 -7.26 -15.73 -3.77
N ILE A 520 -7.72 -16.63 -4.61
CA ILE A 520 -7.06 -16.97 -5.87
C ILE A 520 -8.01 -16.74 -7.04
N SER A 521 -7.52 -16.03 -8.04
CA SER A 521 -8.27 -15.72 -9.26
C SER A 521 -8.87 -16.97 -9.91
N THR A 522 -10.10 -16.87 -10.44
CA THR A 522 -10.73 -17.93 -11.25
C THR A 522 -9.81 -18.41 -12.37
N TYR A 523 -8.99 -17.54 -12.97
CA TYR A 523 -8.07 -17.91 -14.03
C TYR A 523 -7.05 -18.98 -13.61
N SER A 524 -6.62 -18.99 -12.35
CA SER A 524 -5.70 -20.01 -11.82
C SER A 524 -6.32 -21.41 -11.69
N PHE A 525 -7.65 -21.51 -11.77
CA PHE A 525 -8.39 -22.79 -11.79
C PHE A 525 -8.72 -23.28 -13.20
N LEU A 526 -8.35 -22.53 -14.24
CA LEU A 526 -8.64 -22.87 -15.62
C LEU A 526 -7.45 -23.52 -16.32
N SER A 527 -7.74 -24.43 -17.25
CA SER A 527 -6.72 -24.94 -18.17
C SER A 527 -6.20 -23.82 -19.09
N SER A 528 -4.96 -23.97 -19.59
CA SER A 528 -4.37 -23.02 -20.55
C SER A 528 -5.26 -22.83 -21.80
N GLU A 529 -5.97 -23.87 -22.26
CA GLU A 529 -6.93 -23.77 -23.35
C GLU A 529 -8.11 -22.85 -22.98
N ALA A 530 -8.69 -23.00 -21.79
CA ALA A 530 -9.78 -22.15 -21.31
C ALA A 530 -9.31 -20.71 -21.09
N GLN A 531 -8.11 -20.51 -20.55
CA GLN A 531 -7.49 -19.19 -20.39
C GLN A 531 -7.28 -18.50 -21.76
N ASN A 532 -6.81 -19.24 -22.77
CA ASN A 532 -6.64 -18.74 -24.13
C ASN A 532 -8.01 -18.34 -24.75
N ARG A 533 -9.03 -19.18 -24.63
CA ARG A 533 -10.40 -18.87 -25.07
C ARG A 533 -10.97 -17.64 -24.35
N ALA A 534 -10.59 -17.41 -23.09
CA ALA A 534 -10.93 -16.22 -22.33
C ALA A 534 -10.14 -14.96 -22.75
N GLY A 535 -9.21 -15.09 -23.72
CA GLY A 535 -8.45 -13.98 -24.30
C GLY A 535 -7.20 -13.58 -23.49
N LEU A 536 -6.68 -14.45 -22.63
CA LEU A 536 -5.42 -14.19 -21.92
C LEU A 536 -4.24 -14.38 -22.89
N SER A 537 -3.31 -13.42 -22.90
CA SER A 537 -2.01 -13.61 -23.55
C SER A 537 -1.22 -14.74 -22.89
N ALA A 538 -0.26 -15.32 -23.60
CA ALA A 538 0.57 -16.39 -23.08
C ALA A 538 1.27 -16.00 -21.75
N SER A 539 1.77 -14.76 -21.64
CA SER A 539 2.41 -14.26 -20.43
C SER A 539 1.45 -14.17 -19.24
N ARG A 540 0.20 -13.78 -19.45
CA ARG A 540 -0.84 -13.75 -18.40
C ARG A 540 -1.26 -15.15 -18.01
N GLN A 541 -1.33 -16.09 -18.95
CA GLN A 541 -1.62 -17.51 -18.65
C GLN A 541 -0.54 -18.09 -17.74
N GLU A 542 0.74 -17.88 -18.07
CA GLU A 542 1.87 -18.26 -17.21
C GLU A 542 1.79 -17.61 -15.82
N ALA A 543 1.48 -16.30 -15.75
CA ALA A 543 1.33 -15.61 -14.49
C ALA A 543 0.27 -16.25 -13.60
N PHE A 544 -0.95 -16.50 -14.12
CA PHE A 544 -2.03 -17.11 -13.32
C PHE A 544 -1.80 -18.59 -12.99
N THR A 545 -1.02 -19.31 -13.78
CA THR A 545 -0.75 -20.73 -13.57
C THR A 545 0.46 -20.98 -12.69
N ASP A 546 1.54 -20.21 -12.89
CA ASP A 546 2.85 -20.53 -12.33
C ASP A 546 3.35 -19.50 -11.28
N ILE A 547 2.74 -18.30 -11.17
CA ILE A 547 3.22 -17.24 -10.27
C ILE A 547 2.18 -16.84 -9.23
N VAL A 548 1.02 -16.31 -9.63
CA VAL A 548 0.04 -15.69 -8.72
C VAL A 548 -0.36 -16.59 -7.55
N PRO A 549 -0.75 -17.87 -7.72
CA PRO A 549 -1.14 -18.70 -6.58
C PRO A 549 -0.02 -18.87 -5.55
N TYR A 550 1.23 -18.96 -6.01
CA TYR A 550 2.39 -19.21 -5.16
C TYR A 550 2.95 -17.94 -4.55
N HIS A 551 2.76 -16.80 -5.18
CA HIS A 551 2.99 -15.48 -4.61
C HIS A 551 2.09 -15.28 -3.37
N GLU A 552 0.78 -15.57 -3.48
CA GLU A 552 -0.15 -15.49 -2.35
C GLU A 552 0.22 -16.47 -1.21
N VAL A 553 0.77 -17.64 -1.54
CA VAL A 553 1.30 -18.56 -0.52
C VAL A 553 2.51 -17.95 0.20
N ALA A 554 3.42 -17.29 -0.51
CA ALA A 554 4.60 -16.68 0.11
C ALA A 554 4.23 -15.56 1.10
N HIS A 555 3.11 -14.87 0.87
CA HIS A 555 2.56 -13.91 1.80
C HIS A 555 2.18 -14.50 3.16
N GLN A 556 2.10 -15.83 3.31
CA GLN A 556 1.88 -16.41 4.63
C GLN A 556 3.03 -16.14 5.62
N TRP A 557 4.23 -15.84 5.11
CA TRP A 557 5.36 -15.33 5.90
C TRP A 557 5.54 -13.83 5.71
N TRP A 558 5.59 -13.35 4.45
CA TRP A 558 5.92 -11.98 4.05
C TRP A 558 4.65 -11.16 3.90
N GLY A 559 4.42 -10.23 4.83
CA GLY A 559 3.18 -9.46 4.96
C GLY A 559 2.27 -9.95 6.11
N ASN A 560 2.23 -11.29 6.39
CA ASN A 560 1.36 -11.82 7.44
C ASN A 560 2.09 -12.19 8.74
N VAL A 561 3.35 -12.59 8.68
CA VAL A 561 4.20 -12.83 9.87
C VAL A 561 5.19 -11.69 10.04
N VAL A 562 5.85 -11.28 8.98
CA VAL A 562 6.66 -10.07 8.91
C VAL A 562 5.83 -9.00 8.26
N GLY A 563 5.32 -8.04 9.04
CA GLY A 563 4.51 -6.94 8.54
C GLY A 563 5.35 -5.71 8.18
N TRP A 564 4.90 -4.89 7.26
CA TRP A 564 5.60 -3.65 6.90
C TRP A 564 5.36 -2.52 7.92
N SER A 565 6.34 -1.63 8.09
CA SER A 565 6.23 -0.50 9.01
C SER A 565 5.27 0.59 8.53
N ASN A 566 5.24 0.81 7.21
CA ASN A 566 4.34 1.74 6.54
C ASN A 566 4.30 1.42 5.03
N TYR A 567 3.49 2.14 4.25
CA TYR A 567 3.32 1.90 2.81
C TYR A 567 4.64 1.98 2.01
N ARG A 568 5.67 2.68 2.52
CA ARG A 568 6.99 2.77 1.87
C ARG A 568 7.78 1.49 1.93
N ASP A 569 7.42 0.60 2.86
CA ASP A 569 8.13 -0.64 3.12
C ASP A 569 7.40 -1.87 2.55
N GLN A 570 6.14 -1.70 2.12
CA GLN A 570 5.32 -2.76 1.51
C GLN A 570 6.01 -3.44 0.32
N TRP A 571 6.85 -2.72 -0.43
CA TRP A 571 7.58 -3.28 -1.57
C TRP A 571 8.44 -4.49 -1.21
N ILE A 572 8.91 -4.60 0.04
CA ILE A 572 9.77 -5.68 0.52
C ILE A 572 9.00 -7.00 0.48
N ASP A 573 7.80 -7.00 1.05
CA ASP A 573 6.97 -8.20 1.14
C ASP A 573 6.50 -8.65 -0.25
N GLU A 574 6.08 -7.70 -1.07
CA GLU A 574 5.69 -7.95 -2.46
C GLU A 574 6.87 -8.49 -3.30
N ALA A 575 8.05 -7.88 -3.15
CA ALA A 575 9.23 -8.28 -3.89
C ALA A 575 9.74 -9.67 -3.48
N ILE A 576 9.78 -9.97 -2.17
CA ILE A 576 10.22 -11.27 -1.68
C ILE A 576 9.19 -12.35 -2.05
N ALA A 577 7.88 -12.09 -1.86
CA ALA A 577 6.83 -13.03 -2.22
C ALA A 577 6.87 -13.35 -3.72
N ASN A 578 6.98 -12.33 -4.58
CA ASN A 578 7.07 -12.52 -6.02
C ASN A 578 8.37 -13.28 -6.40
N TYR A 579 9.50 -12.92 -5.83
CA TYR A 579 10.78 -13.56 -6.10
C TYR A 579 10.79 -15.03 -5.67
N LEU A 580 10.21 -15.37 -4.53
CA LEU A 580 10.05 -16.76 -4.09
C LEU A 580 9.13 -17.56 -5.03
N ALA A 581 8.08 -16.93 -5.57
CA ALA A 581 7.24 -17.57 -6.59
C ALA A 581 8.03 -17.86 -7.87
N LEU A 582 8.89 -16.95 -8.32
CA LEU A 582 9.79 -17.17 -9.46
C LEU A 582 10.76 -18.33 -9.21
N LEU A 583 11.36 -18.39 -8.02
CA LEU A 583 12.25 -19.52 -7.64
C LEU A 583 11.50 -20.86 -7.60
N PHE A 584 10.27 -20.84 -7.11
CA PHE A 584 9.45 -22.06 -7.10
C PHE A 584 9.10 -22.50 -8.52
N ALA A 585 8.70 -21.58 -9.41
CA ALA A 585 8.43 -21.89 -10.82
C ALA A 585 9.67 -22.49 -11.51
N ASP A 586 10.86 -21.90 -11.30
CA ASP A 586 12.13 -22.42 -11.83
C ASP A 586 12.45 -23.82 -11.29
N SER A 587 12.20 -24.08 -10.01
CA SER A 587 12.41 -25.39 -9.38
C SER A 587 11.51 -26.50 -9.95
N ARG A 588 10.32 -26.14 -10.44
CA ARG A 588 9.37 -27.08 -11.07
C ARG A 588 9.76 -27.47 -12.50
N LYS A 589 10.44 -26.56 -13.22
CA LYS A 589 10.81 -26.71 -14.63
C LYS A 589 12.27 -26.32 -14.85
N PRO A 590 13.26 -27.03 -14.27
CA PRO A 590 14.66 -26.59 -14.30
C PRO A 590 15.24 -26.40 -15.71
N SER A 591 14.77 -27.18 -16.70
CA SER A 591 15.23 -27.06 -18.09
C SER A 591 14.66 -25.83 -18.83
N ALA A 592 13.60 -25.22 -18.31
CA ALA A 592 12.99 -24.04 -18.91
C ALA A 592 13.66 -22.73 -18.45
N HIS A 593 14.45 -22.76 -17.37
CA HIS A 593 15.10 -21.59 -16.80
C HIS A 593 14.09 -20.45 -16.53
N GLU A 594 12.97 -20.78 -15.89
CA GLU A 594 11.82 -19.88 -15.66
C GLU A 594 12.21 -18.59 -14.96
N LEU A 595 13.09 -18.64 -13.94
CA LEU A 595 13.61 -17.45 -13.27
C LEU A 595 14.23 -16.47 -14.27
N ARG A 596 15.08 -16.98 -15.16
CA ARG A 596 15.76 -16.15 -16.18
C ARG A 596 14.77 -15.53 -17.16
N VAL A 597 13.77 -16.31 -17.60
CA VAL A 597 12.71 -15.84 -18.51
C VAL A 597 11.91 -14.70 -17.87
N TRP A 598 11.53 -14.85 -16.61
CA TRP A 598 10.78 -13.84 -15.89
C TRP A 598 11.60 -12.59 -15.60
N LEU A 599 12.85 -12.72 -15.18
CA LEU A 599 13.75 -11.58 -14.96
C LEU A 599 13.97 -10.78 -16.26
N GLU A 600 14.15 -11.46 -17.40
CA GLU A 600 14.25 -10.81 -18.70
C GLU A 600 12.97 -10.08 -19.09
N ARG A 601 11.80 -10.66 -18.82
CA ARG A 601 10.49 -10.05 -19.03
C ARG A 601 10.33 -8.79 -18.17
N TYR A 602 10.68 -8.86 -16.89
CA TYR A 602 10.65 -7.72 -15.97
C TYR A 602 11.62 -6.62 -16.38
N ARG A 603 12.82 -6.97 -16.85
CA ARG A 603 13.77 -5.99 -17.37
C ARG A 603 13.20 -5.24 -18.60
N LYS A 604 12.55 -5.93 -19.52
CA LYS A 604 11.88 -5.32 -20.67
C LYS A 604 10.72 -4.44 -20.25
N GLN A 605 9.86 -4.91 -19.36
CA GLN A 605 8.73 -4.17 -18.80
C GLN A 605 9.20 -2.85 -18.17
N LEU A 606 10.30 -2.87 -17.42
CA LEU A 606 10.88 -1.65 -16.83
C LEU A 606 11.41 -0.64 -17.87
N GLN A 607 11.72 -1.09 -19.09
CA GLN A 607 12.15 -0.23 -20.19
C GLN A 607 10.97 0.27 -21.06
N GLU A 608 9.81 -0.34 -20.93
CA GLU A 608 8.59 0.03 -21.66
C GLU A 608 7.86 1.16 -20.93
N LYS A 609 7.15 1.99 -21.70
CA LYS A 609 6.32 3.05 -21.15
C LYS A 609 5.12 2.45 -20.41
N VAL A 610 4.86 2.95 -19.21
CA VAL A 610 3.65 2.60 -18.48
C VAL A 610 2.41 3.11 -19.27
N PRO A 611 1.35 2.31 -19.39
CA PRO A 611 0.10 2.77 -20.01
C PRO A 611 -0.38 4.09 -19.37
N GLY A 612 -0.57 5.12 -20.20
CA GLY A 612 -0.94 6.46 -19.75
C GLY A 612 0.22 7.36 -19.31
N SER A 613 1.47 6.87 -19.33
CA SER A 613 2.69 7.64 -19.06
C SER A 613 3.53 7.88 -20.31
N ASP A 614 4.33 8.94 -20.30
CA ASP A 614 5.35 9.22 -21.31
C ASP A 614 6.74 8.64 -20.96
N ARG A 615 6.88 8.06 -19.74
CA ARG A 615 8.13 7.53 -19.19
C ARG A 615 8.13 6.01 -19.12
N PRO A 616 9.33 5.38 -19.24
CA PRO A 616 9.51 3.97 -18.91
C PRO A 616 9.18 3.67 -17.45
N ALA A 617 8.69 2.45 -17.17
CA ALA A 617 8.34 2.02 -15.81
C ALA A 617 9.52 2.20 -14.82
N GLY A 618 10.74 1.92 -15.24
CA GLY A 618 11.93 2.08 -14.40
C GLY A 618 12.28 3.53 -14.01
N GLU A 619 11.61 4.53 -14.61
CA GLU A 619 11.86 5.96 -14.39
C GLU A 619 10.69 6.70 -13.73
N ILE A 620 9.53 6.05 -13.52
CA ILE A 620 8.35 6.74 -12.96
C ILE A 620 8.48 7.02 -11.48
N GLY A 621 9.23 6.21 -10.73
CA GLY A 621 9.46 6.43 -9.32
C GLY A 621 10.27 5.34 -8.63
N ALA A 622 10.65 5.63 -7.40
CA ALA A 622 11.39 4.72 -6.52
C ALA A 622 10.46 3.72 -5.81
N LEU A 623 10.99 2.55 -5.40
CA LEU A 623 10.23 1.53 -4.68
C LEU A 623 9.49 2.05 -3.42
N PRO A 624 10.11 2.91 -2.57
CA PRO A 624 9.44 3.43 -1.38
C PRO A 624 8.24 4.35 -1.65
N LEU A 625 7.94 4.69 -2.89
CA LEU A 625 6.70 5.39 -3.21
C LEU A 625 5.46 4.49 -3.02
N GLY A 626 5.62 3.17 -3.11
CA GLY A 626 4.53 2.23 -2.89
C GLY A 626 3.30 2.58 -3.74
N ASN A 627 2.12 2.63 -3.13
CA ASN A 627 0.87 2.97 -3.82
C ASN A 627 0.86 4.37 -4.49
N ARG A 628 1.75 5.27 -4.11
CA ARG A 628 1.91 6.59 -4.76
C ARG A 628 2.48 6.49 -6.19
N LEU A 629 3.02 5.34 -6.59
CA LEU A 629 3.37 5.06 -7.98
C LEU A 629 2.14 5.05 -8.89
N ASN A 630 0.95 4.73 -8.35
CA ASN A 630 -0.31 4.89 -9.04
C ASN A 630 -0.75 6.36 -8.95
N SER A 631 -0.77 7.04 -10.08
CA SER A 631 -1.08 8.46 -10.17
C SER A 631 -1.81 8.77 -11.48
N SER A 632 -2.26 10.02 -11.64
CA SER A 632 -2.86 10.47 -12.90
C SER A 632 -1.88 10.37 -14.08
N LYS A 633 -0.56 10.38 -13.83
CA LYS A 633 0.53 10.26 -14.82
C LYS A 633 1.02 8.82 -15.02
N SER A 634 0.68 7.91 -14.13
CA SER A 634 1.08 6.49 -14.16
C SER A 634 0.03 5.61 -13.48
N PRO A 635 -1.12 5.37 -14.15
CA PRO A 635 -2.27 4.66 -13.54
C PRO A 635 -1.99 3.24 -13.03
N PHE A 636 -0.95 2.58 -13.55
CA PHE A 636 -0.55 1.20 -13.20
C PHE A 636 0.90 1.13 -12.69
N GLY A 637 1.42 2.26 -12.18
CA GLY A 637 2.83 2.35 -11.78
C GLY A 637 3.22 1.38 -10.68
N PHE A 638 2.32 1.09 -9.74
CA PHE A 638 2.60 0.14 -8.66
C PHE A 638 2.90 -1.25 -9.21
N GLU A 639 1.99 -1.79 -10.02
CA GLU A 639 2.11 -3.12 -10.60
C GLU A 639 3.34 -3.26 -11.49
N GLU A 640 3.66 -2.21 -12.25
CA GLU A 640 4.79 -2.23 -13.18
C GLU A 640 6.16 -2.14 -12.48
N VAL A 641 6.25 -1.43 -11.35
CA VAL A 641 7.53 -1.17 -10.66
C VAL A 641 7.76 -2.14 -9.51
N ILE A 642 6.78 -2.30 -8.61
CA ILE A 642 6.98 -3.03 -7.35
C ILE A 642 7.34 -4.49 -7.63
N TYR A 643 6.58 -5.18 -8.46
CA TYR A 643 6.85 -6.59 -8.77
C TYR A 643 8.12 -6.75 -9.62
N SER A 644 8.28 -5.93 -10.66
CA SER A 644 9.38 -6.09 -11.61
C SER A 644 10.72 -5.65 -11.02
N LYS A 645 10.83 -4.40 -10.55
CA LYS A 645 12.06 -3.86 -9.98
C LYS A 645 12.38 -4.47 -8.62
N GLY A 646 11.34 -4.67 -7.78
CA GLY A 646 11.51 -5.29 -6.47
C GLY A 646 12.11 -6.69 -6.58
N SER A 647 11.59 -7.55 -7.48
CA SER A 647 12.18 -8.88 -7.71
C SER A 647 13.63 -8.82 -8.19
N TRP A 648 13.98 -7.85 -9.04
CA TRP A 648 15.35 -7.63 -9.45
C TRP A 648 16.25 -7.21 -8.29
N VAL A 649 15.77 -6.35 -7.39
CA VAL A 649 16.52 -5.94 -6.20
C VAL A 649 16.81 -7.15 -5.31
N ILE A 650 15.81 -7.99 -5.04
CA ILE A 650 16.00 -9.22 -4.25
C ILE A 650 16.93 -10.21 -4.98
N HIS A 651 16.81 -10.32 -6.31
CA HIS A 651 17.70 -11.15 -7.11
C HIS A 651 19.16 -10.72 -7.03
N MET A 652 19.41 -9.42 -7.19
CA MET A 652 20.78 -8.86 -7.07
C MET A 652 21.36 -9.11 -5.68
N LEU A 653 20.59 -8.94 -4.61
CA LEU A 653 21.03 -9.26 -3.24
C LEU A 653 21.37 -10.74 -3.10
N ARG A 654 20.54 -11.65 -3.65
CA ARG A 654 20.85 -13.09 -3.65
C ARG A 654 22.17 -13.40 -4.37
N GLU A 655 22.36 -12.85 -5.57
CA GLU A 655 23.58 -13.11 -6.37
C GLU A 655 24.84 -12.52 -5.72
N MET A 656 24.75 -11.36 -5.04
CA MET A 656 25.87 -10.79 -4.27
C MET A 656 26.21 -11.61 -3.02
N LEU A 657 25.23 -12.24 -2.38
CA LEU A 657 25.42 -13.11 -1.23
C LEU A 657 25.87 -14.53 -1.63
N ARG A 658 25.69 -14.90 -2.89
CA ARG A 658 25.96 -16.25 -3.41
C ARG A 658 27.46 -16.60 -3.30
N GLN A 659 27.73 -17.88 -2.95
CA GLN A 659 29.07 -18.42 -2.84
C GLN A 659 29.29 -19.51 -3.90
N PRO A 660 29.78 -19.14 -5.10
CA PRO A 660 30.06 -20.10 -6.14
C PRO A 660 31.04 -21.18 -5.66
N GLY A 661 30.73 -22.45 -5.89
CA GLY A 661 31.57 -23.57 -5.46
C GLY A 661 31.30 -24.11 -4.05
N ALA A 662 30.45 -23.45 -3.25
CA ALA A 662 29.95 -24.02 -2.02
C ALA A 662 28.96 -25.17 -2.29
N LYS A 663 28.80 -26.07 -1.31
CA LYS A 663 27.81 -27.17 -1.40
C LYS A 663 26.38 -26.63 -1.56
N ASP A 664 26.08 -25.52 -0.90
CA ASP A 664 24.86 -24.77 -1.05
C ASP A 664 25.26 -23.31 -1.38
N PRO A 665 25.21 -22.90 -2.64
CA PRO A 665 25.59 -21.55 -3.03
C PRO A 665 24.72 -20.44 -2.43
N ASP A 666 23.45 -20.73 -2.13
CA ASP A 666 22.45 -19.78 -1.63
C ASP A 666 22.37 -19.74 -0.09
N ALA A 667 23.21 -20.49 0.63
CA ALA A 667 23.12 -20.63 2.07
C ALA A 667 23.08 -19.28 2.85
N ARG A 668 23.81 -18.25 2.39
CA ARG A 668 23.79 -16.91 3.01
C ARG A 668 22.46 -16.20 2.79
N PHE A 669 21.92 -16.27 1.58
CA PHE A 669 20.62 -15.69 1.27
C PHE A 669 19.49 -16.38 2.05
N VAL A 670 19.51 -17.72 2.12
CA VAL A 670 18.57 -18.49 2.94
C VAL A 670 18.68 -18.09 4.42
N ALA A 671 19.90 -17.96 4.94
CA ALA A 671 20.12 -17.54 6.32
C ALA A 671 19.59 -16.12 6.57
N LEU A 672 19.79 -15.17 5.64
CA LEU A 672 19.24 -13.82 5.72
C LEU A 672 17.71 -13.84 5.83
N LEU A 673 17.00 -14.49 4.90
CA LEU A 673 15.54 -14.56 4.92
C LEU A 673 15.00 -15.24 6.20
N ARG A 674 15.64 -16.31 6.66
CA ARG A 674 15.28 -16.98 7.93
C ARG A 674 15.51 -16.11 9.15
N THR A 675 16.58 -15.31 9.15
CA THR A 675 16.86 -14.36 10.22
C THR A 675 15.76 -13.32 10.28
N ILE A 676 15.40 -12.73 9.14
CA ILE A 676 14.33 -11.73 9.05
C ILE A 676 13.00 -12.34 9.52
N SER A 677 12.58 -13.47 8.96
CA SER A 677 11.29 -14.10 9.29
C SER A 677 11.18 -14.53 10.77
N THR A 678 12.30 -14.79 11.44
CA THR A 678 12.33 -15.13 12.86
C THR A 678 12.41 -13.92 13.77
N LYS A 679 13.30 -12.97 13.45
CA LYS A 679 13.58 -11.78 14.28
C LYS A 679 12.41 -10.80 14.27
N TYR A 680 11.76 -10.66 13.11
CA TYR A 680 10.67 -9.72 12.90
C TYR A 680 9.28 -10.40 12.85
N ALA A 681 9.19 -11.65 13.35
CA ALA A 681 7.90 -12.32 13.46
C ALA A 681 6.91 -11.52 14.31
N TYR A 682 5.74 -11.23 13.74
CA TYR A 682 4.67 -10.42 14.33
C TYR A 682 5.13 -9.00 14.73
N ARG A 683 5.94 -8.40 13.87
CA ARG A 683 6.48 -7.05 14.04
C ARG A 683 6.52 -6.31 12.71
N ALA A 684 6.58 -4.98 12.81
CA ALA A 684 6.89 -4.12 11.70
C ALA A 684 8.34 -4.32 11.23
N PHE A 685 8.53 -4.29 9.90
CA PHE A 685 9.81 -4.40 9.22
C PHE A 685 9.94 -3.29 8.18
N SER A 686 11.05 -2.58 8.18
CA SER A 686 11.28 -1.43 7.32
C SER A 686 12.39 -1.68 6.29
N THR A 687 12.50 -0.79 5.32
CA THR A 687 13.60 -0.76 4.35
C THR A 687 14.95 -0.58 5.05
N ASP A 688 15.00 0.21 6.12
CA ASP A 688 16.23 0.39 6.90
C ASP A 688 16.59 -0.87 7.68
N ASP A 689 15.59 -1.60 8.22
CA ASP A 689 15.83 -2.91 8.84
C ASP A 689 16.39 -3.91 7.82
N LEU A 690 15.83 -3.94 6.59
CA LEU A 690 16.36 -4.79 5.51
C LEU A 690 17.81 -4.44 5.20
N GLN A 691 18.15 -3.15 5.09
CA GLN A 691 19.52 -2.70 4.87
C GLN A 691 20.44 -3.20 5.98
N HIS A 692 20.08 -3.05 7.26
CA HIS A 692 20.85 -3.52 8.39
C HIS A 692 21.07 -5.05 8.38
N GLU A 693 20.05 -5.83 8.07
CA GLU A 693 20.18 -7.29 7.99
C GLU A 693 21.08 -7.72 6.83
N VAL A 694 21.00 -7.03 5.68
CA VAL A 694 21.88 -7.25 4.53
C VAL A 694 23.33 -6.88 4.88
N GLU A 695 23.57 -5.75 5.55
CA GLU A 695 24.90 -5.32 6.01
C GLU A 695 25.50 -6.32 7.01
N ALA A 696 24.69 -6.90 7.88
CA ALA A 696 25.14 -7.97 8.78
C ALA A 696 25.56 -9.24 8.03
N ALA A 697 24.91 -9.56 6.92
CA ALA A 697 25.15 -10.74 6.09
C ALA A 697 26.18 -10.52 4.94
N MET A 698 26.56 -9.26 4.67
CA MET A 698 27.34 -8.87 3.49
C MET A 698 28.70 -9.55 3.39
N THR A 699 29.16 -9.73 2.16
CA THR A 699 30.52 -10.19 1.86
C THR A 699 31.46 -8.99 1.62
N PRO A 700 32.79 -9.15 1.72
CA PRO A 700 33.70 -8.07 1.40
C PRO A 700 33.57 -7.50 -0.02
N ALA A 701 33.09 -8.30 -0.98
CA ALA A 701 32.87 -7.86 -2.36
C ALA A 701 31.65 -6.91 -2.51
N MET A 702 30.78 -6.85 -1.53
CA MET A 702 29.60 -5.96 -1.51
C MET A 702 29.94 -4.56 -0.98
N ASP A 703 31.09 -4.40 -0.29
CA ASP A 703 31.52 -3.15 0.32
C ASP A 703 32.25 -2.28 -0.71
N LEU A 704 31.50 -1.64 -1.61
CA LEU A 704 32.08 -0.86 -2.71
C LEU A 704 32.63 0.51 -2.29
N GLU A 705 32.05 1.11 -1.25
CA GLU A 705 32.43 2.44 -0.75
C GLU A 705 33.26 2.37 0.56
N GLY A 706 33.38 1.16 1.14
CA GLY A 706 34.04 0.96 2.43
C GLY A 706 33.11 1.20 3.62
N GLY A 707 33.55 0.82 4.82
CA GLY A 707 32.76 1.05 6.04
C GLY A 707 31.74 -0.05 6.36
N ARG A 708 31.68 -1.12 5.59
CA ARG A 708 30.68 -2.21 5.73
C ARG A 708 29.26 -1.68 5.60
N SER A 709 29.02 -0.83 4.58
CA SER A 709 27.71 -0.25 4.28
C SER A 709 27.20 -0.70 2.92
N MET A 710 25.87 -0.93 2.88
CA MET A 710 25.13 -1.15 1.63
C MET A 710 24.35 0.11 1.19
N GLU A 711 24.65 1.28 1.74
CA GLU A 711 23.98 2.53 1.41
C GLU A 711 23.99 2.77 -0.11
N TRP A 712 25.14 2.56 -0.78
CA TRP A 712 25.28 2.67 -2.23
C TRP A 712 24.24 1.84 -2.99
N PHE A 713 23.89 0.66 -2.47
CA PHE A 713 22.92 -0.22 -3.12
C PHE A 713 21.49 0.29 -2.91
N PHE A 714 21.13 0.59 -1.66
CA PHE A 714 19.78 1.04 -1.31
C PHE A 714 19.45 2.41 -1.90
N GLU A 715 20.40 3.37 -1.87
CA GLU A 715 20.21 4.69 -2.49
C GLU A 715 19.97 4.60 -4.00
N GLN A 716 20.64 3.69 -4.70
CA GLN A 716 20.58 3.62 -6.14
C GLN A 716 19.49 2.70 -6.66
N TRP A 717 19.31 1.55 -6.05
CA TRP A 717 18.39 0.53 -6.54
C TRP A 717 17.00 0.59 -5.89
N VAL A 718 16.93 1.00 -4.63
CA VAL A 718 15.67 1.10 -3.89
C VAL A 718 15.11 2.52 -3.96
N ARG A 719 15.89 3.54 -3.56
CA ARG A 719 15.49 4.95 -3.52
C ARG A 719 15.71 5.70 -4.83
N GLY A 720 16.52 5.15 -5.75
CA GLY A 720 16.80 5.71 -7.07
C GLY A 720 15.89 5.18 -8.18
N THR A 721 16.03 5.75 -9.37
CA THR A 721 15.33 5.36 -10.59
C THR A 721 16.31 5.15 -11.73
N GLY A 722 15.84 4.55 -12.83
CA GLY A 722 16.66 4.28 -14.02
C GLY A 722 17.33 2.89 -13.98
N ILE A 723 17.79 2.48 -15.14
CA ILE A 723 18.50 1.21 -15.36
C ILE A 723 19.80 1.54 -16.08
N PRO A 724 20.98 1.13 -15.55
CA PRO A 724 22.24 1.40 -16.21
C PRO A 724 22.33 0.67 -17.54
N HIS A 725 22.88 1.38 -18.53
CA HIS A 725 23.23 0.82 -19.82
C HIS A 725 24.75 0.76 -19.95
N TYR A 726 25.28 -0.43 -20.26
CA TYR A 726 26.69 -0.69 -20.35
C TYR A 726 27.13 -0.98 -21.78
N ARG A 727 28.26 -0.37 -22.17
CA ARG A 727 28.99 -0.65 -23.40
C ARG A 727 30.47 -0.88 -23.06
N VAL A 728 31.11 -1.88 -23.69
CA VAL A 728 32.51 -2.24 -23.45
C VAL A 728 33.31 -2.08 -24.74
N GLU A 729 34.44 -1.39 -24.64
CA GLU A 729 35.50 -1.36 -25.67
C GLU A 729 36.76 -2.01 -25.11
N PHE A 730 37.49 -2.79 -25.88
CA PHE A 730 38.68 -3.43 -25.40
C PHE A 730 39.76 -3.62 -26.51
N SER A 731 41.00 -3.83 -26.07
CA SER A 731 42.12 -4.28 -26.86
C SER A 731 42.89 -5.37 -26.11
N THR A 732 43.62 -6.18 -26.79
CA THR A 732 44.45 -7.24 -26.18
C THR A 732 45.93 -7.02 -26.48
N SER A 733 46.80 -7.37 -25.53
CA SER A 733 48.24 -7.43 -25.69
C SER A 733 48.77 -8.73 -25.13
N HIS A 734 49.73 -9.33 -25.84
CA HIS A 734 50.38 -10.57 -25.39
C HIS A 734 51.48 -10.28 -24.37
N THR A 735 51.57 -11.09 -23.31
CA THR A 735 52.63 -11.03 -22.30
C THR A 735 53.07 -12.44 -21.93
N ASP A 736 54.18 -12.57 -21.23
CA ASP A 736 54.70 -13.86 -20.72
C ASP A 736 53.73 -14.58 -19.77
N LYS A 737 52.75 -13.85 -19.22
CA LYS A 737 51.70 -14.38 -18.31
C LYS A 737 50.39 -14.71 -19.00
N GLY A 738 50.26 -14.52 -20.31
CA GLY A 738 49.07 -14.68 -21.10
C GLY A 738 48.62 -13.40 -21.79
N GLU A 739 47.40 -13.36 -22.26
CA GLU A 739 46.78 -12.19 -22.88
C GLU A 739 46.30 -11.21 -21.82
N VAL A 740 46.70 -9.93 -21.95
CA VAL A 740 46.17 -8.85 -21.15
C VAL A 740 45.08 -8.13 -21.93
N VAL A 741 43.88 -8.12 -21.38
CA VAL A 741 42.73 -7.40 -21.88
C VAL A 741 42.72 -6.03 -21.24
N HIS A 742 42.85 -4.98 -22.03
CA HIS A 742 42.70 -3.57 -21.64
C HIS A 742 41.35 -3.09 -22.12
N GLY A 743 40.47 -2.70 -21.21
CA GLY A 743 39.12 -2.31 -21.56
C GLY A 743 38.67 -0.99 -20.96
N LYS A 744 37.63 -0.43 -21.55
CA LYS A 744 36.86 0.69 -21.04
C LYS A 744 35.40 0.27 -20.94
N LEU A 745 34.83 0.48 -19.77
CA LEU A 745 33.41 0.28 -19.50
C LEU A 745 32.72 1.65 -19.47
N PHE A 746 31.74 1.84 -20.36
CA PHE A 746 30.91 3.05 -20.40
C PHE A 746 29.57 2.78 -19.71
N GLN A 747 29.13 3.74 -18.87
CA GLN A 747 27.90 3.70 -18.11
C GLN A 747 27.04 4.90 -18.47
N THR A 748 25.77 4.63 -18.87
CA THR A 748 24.75 5.66 -19.16
C THR A 748 23.40 5.25 -18.59
N GLY A 749 22.36 6.09 -18.69
CA GLY A 749 21.00 5.80 -18.21
C GLY A 749 20.81 5.97 -16.69
N VAL A 750 21.84 6.38 -15.96
CA VAL A 750 21.82 6.60 -14.51
C VAL A 750 22.63 7.85 -14.14
N PRO A 751 22.48 8.41 -12.92
CA PRO A 751 23.27 9.55 -12.46
C PRO A 751 24.79 9.29 -12.51
N ARG A 752 25.58 10.34 -12.65
CA ARG A 752 27.06 10.22 -12.69
C ARG A 752 27.70 9.62 -11.44
N SER A 753 27.01 9.73 -10.31
CA SER A 753 27.42 9.14 -9.01
C SER A 753 27.02 7.68 -8.84
N PHE A 754 26.39 7.07 -9.86
CA PHE A 754 25.94 5.68 -9.76
C PHE A 754 27.14 4.74 -9.72
N ILE A 755 27.19 3.87 -8.70
CA ILE A 755 28.28 2.91 -8.49
C ILE A 755 27.72 1.48 -8.44
N THR A 756 28.35 0.56 -9.14
CA THR A 756 28.02 -0.86 -9.04
C THR A 756 29.16 -1.76 -9.52
N SER A 757 29.15 -3.02 -9.11
CA SER A 757 30.10 -4.02 -9.54
C SER A 757 29.56 -4.73 -10.80
N VAL A 758 30.21 -4.54 -11.93
CA VAL A 758 29.76 -5.03 -13.24
C VAL A 758 30.59 -6.25 -13.66
N PRO A 759 29.99 -7.44 -13.75
CA PRO A 759 30.72 -8.65 -14.13
C PRO A 759 31.04 -8.67 -15.64
N ILE A 760 32.31 -8.92 -15.97
CA ILE A 760 32.84 -8.98 -17.35
C ILE A 760 33.26 -10.42 -17.68
N TYR A 761 32.81 -10.88 -18.82
CA TYR A 761 33.12 -12.21 -19.34
C TYR A 761 33.84 -12.11 -20.71
N ALA A 762 34.73 -13.02 -20.92
CA ALA A 762 35.33 -13.26 -22.25
C ALA A 762 34.45 -14.31 -22.96
N ASN A 763 33.94 -13.97 -24.13
CA ASN A 763 33.35 -14.98 -25.03
C ASN A 763 34.49 -15.54 -25.91
N ASN A 764 34.69 -16.84 -25.84
CA ASN A 764 35.73 -17.55 -26.62
C ASN A 764 35.21 -17.98 -28.02
N ALA A 765 36.08 -18.45 -28.87
CA ALA A 765 35.74 -18.89 -30.23
C ALA A 765 34.71 -20.04 -30.27
N SER A 766 34.52 -20.80 -29.19
CA SER A 766 33.51 -21.83 -29.06
C SER A 766 32.16 -21.34 -28.52
N GLY A 767 32.03 -20.02 -28.29
CA GLY A 767 30.80 -19.41 -27.82
C GLY A 767 30.57 -19.48 -26.31
N HIS A 768 31.53 -19.98 -25.52
CA HIS A 768 31.42 -20.07 -24.06
C HIS A 768 31.88 -18.75 -23.42
N ASN A 769 31.13 -18.34 -22.37
CA ASN A 769 31.47 -17.18 -21.56
C ASN A 769 32.35 -17.60 -20.38
N VAL A 770 33.53 -17.02 -20.25
CA VAL A 770 34.49 -17.25 -19.16
C VAL A 770 34.54 -15.98 -18.32
N PHE A 771 34.29 -16.07 -17.03
CA PHE A 771 34.36 -14.93 -16.11
C PHE A 771 35.80 -14.41 -16.01
N LEU A 772 36.01 -13.12 -16.32
CA LEU A 772 37.30 -12.45 -16.18
C LEU A 772 37.46 -11.74 -14.84
N GLY A 773 36.38 -11.19 -14.32
CA GLY A 773 36.37 -10.41 -13.12
C GLY A 773 35.18 -9.43 -13.12
N ALA A 774 35.09 -8.62 -12.06
CA ALA A 774 34.11 -7.55 -11.97
C ALA A 774 34.82 -6.19 -11.99
N VAL A 775 34.20 -5.20 -12.65
CA VAL A 775 34.63 -3.81 -12.72
C VAL A 775 33.71 -2.96 -11.86
N VAL A 776 34.28 -2.25 -10.91
CA VAL A 776 33.50 -1.25 -10.14
C VAL A 776 33.33 -0.02 -11.02
N ALA A 777 32.13 0.13 -11.58
CA ALA A 777 31.74 1.28 -12.39
C ALA A 777 31.26 2.41 -11.47
N ALA A 778 32.14 3.37 -11.19
CA ALA A 778 31.87 4.53 -10.32
C ALA A 778 31.89 5.86 -11.10
N SER A 779 31.94 5.79 -12.43
CA SER A 779 31.96 6.95 -13.32
C SER A 779 31.40 6.60 -14.69
N PRO A 780 31.01 7.58 -15.53
CA PRO A 780 30.54 7.33 -16.90
C PRO A 780 31.51 6.55 -17.80
N GLU A 781 32.82 6.58 -17.49
CA GLU A 781 33.86 5.79 -18.15
C GLU A 781 34.80 5.23 -17.09
N THR A 782 34.98 3.90 -17.06
CA THR A 782 35.88 3.21 -16.14
C THR A 782 36.84 2.32 -16.94
N SER A 783 38.17 2.55 -16.79
CA SER A 783 39.19 1.70 -17.40
C SER A 783 39.45 0.48 -16.54
N PHE A 784 39.67 -0.67 -17.16
CA PHE A 784 40.00 -1.92 -16.47
C PHE A 784 41.03 -2.74 -17.24
N HIS A 785 41.63 -3.72 -16.54
CA HIS A 785 42.48 -4.72 -17.20
C HIS A 785 42.29 -6.10 -16.54
N PHE A 786 42.30 -7.17 -17.34
CA PHE A 786 42.25 -8.56 -16.89
C PHE A 786 43.33 -9.36 -17.62
N VAL A 787 43.78 -10.44 -16.98
CA VAL A 787 44.72 -11.41 -17.61
C VAL A 787 43.93 -12.68 -17.91
N THR A 788 44.03 -13.17 -19.15
CA THR A 788 43.38 -14.41 -19.60
C THR A 788 44.37 -15.30 -20.37
N GLN A 789 44.10 -16.58 -20.41
CA GLN A 789 44.99 -17.54 -21.12
C GLN A 789 44.81 -17.49 -22.62
N LEU A 790 43.67 -17.06 -23.12
CA LEU A 790 43.32 -16.98 -24.53
C LEU A 790 42.74 -15.60 -24.87
N PRO A 791 43.06 -15.04 -26.05
CA PRO A 791 42.47 -13.75 -26.45
C PRO A 791 40.94 -13.91 -26.60
N PRO A 792 40.17 -13.00 -25.98
CA PRO A 792 38.72 -13.02 -26.14
C PRO A 792 38.32 -12.59 -27.55
N HIS A 793 37.30 -13.25 -28.10
CA HIS A 793 36.73 -12.80 -29.36
C HIS A 793 35.80 -11.60 -29.14
N LYS A 794 35.05 -11.59 -28.03
CA LYS A 794 34.17 -10.51 -27.59
C LYS A 794 34.17 -10.47 -26.05
N LEU A 795 34.02 -9.27 -25.48
CA LEU A 795 33.64 -9.13 -24.08
C LEU A 795 32.13 -9.01 -23.97
N VAL A 796 31.58 -9.66 -22.95
CA VAL A 796 30.14 -9.67 -22.64
C VAL A 796 29.94 -9.20 -21.21
N VAL A 797 29.05 -8.24 -21.02
CA VAL A 797 28.67 -7.77 -19.71
C VAL A 797 27.53 -8.63 -19.20
N ASP A 798 27.69 -9.16 -18.01
CA ASP A 798 26.69 -9.91 -17.23
C ASP A 798 25.81 -10.91 -18.01
N PRO A 799 26.37 -11.90 -18.71
CA PRO A 799 25.59 -12.91 -19.42
C PRO A 799 24.80 -13.83 -18.49
N GLN A 800 25.09 -13.80 -17.18
CA GLN A 800 24.40 -14.57 -16.14
C GLN A 800 23.18 -13.87 -15.58
N MET A 801 22.94 -12.61 -15.95
CA MET A 801 21.82 -11.79 -15.45
C MET A 801 21.85 -11.61 -13.92
N THR A 802 23.00 -11.32 -13.35
CA THR A 802 23.18 -11.08 -11.92
C THR A 802 22.91 -9.63 -11.53
N LEU A 803 22.80 -8.75 -12.54
CA LEU A 803 22.60 -7.30 -12.41
C LEU A 803 21.45 -6.82 -13.31
N LEU A 804 20.60 -5.94 -12.77
CA LEU A 804 19.58 -5.24 -13.57
C LEU A 804 20.29 -4.19 -14.45
N CYS A 805 20.59 -4.54 -15.69
CA CYS A 805 21.22 -3.64 -16.63
C CYS A 805 20.81 -3.94 -18.07
N THR A 806 21.11 -3.03 -18.98
CA THR A 806 21.06 -3.24 -20.43
C THR A 806 22.46 -3.15 -21.01
N THR A 807 22.70 -3.81 -22.14
CA THR A 807 24.02 -3.89 -22.78
C THR A 807 23.91 -3.78 -24.29
N GLU A 808 25.00 -3.27 -24.96
CA GLU A 808 25.18 -3.36 -26.39
C GLU A 808 25.72 -4.71 -26.82
#